data_f4956dd05a91414963f7716154f17599
#
_entry.id   f4956dd05a91414963f7716154f17599
#
_cell.length_a   1.000
_cell.length_b   1.000
_cell.length_c   1.000
_cell.angle_alpha   90.00
_cell.angle_beta   90.00
_cell.angle_gamma   90.00
#
_symmetry.space_group_name_H-M   'P 1'
#
loop_
_entity.id
_entity.type
_entity.pdbx_description
1 polymer ?
#
loop_
_entity_poly.entity_id
_entity_poly.type
_entity_poly.pdbx_seq_one_letter_code
_entity_poly.pdbx_strand_id
1 'polypeptide(L)'
;MMLVVLGSSMNAFAQNNDVLDENFVLDEMVVSATRSEKKLLDTAASVSVITDKDLNKMHINNLDEAFVKIPGVYVGRLSGIGSTTSQTVMRGVNAANSVAVLVDGVQVNDSYNGSVTWSAIPVDMVKRVEVLRGPASVLYGGNALAGVINIITKDVDKTSVNLKLSYGSNNTQNHSLYVAGKANDKLDFNVNYEKKKTDGYITDPVLSSKAVIGAETTTTNTGAKRWIIGNKGKRQWDENTVGVGLKYHFDESKSLALDFTKNEYEYSYSAPTSYFGDDIIKKAGTYFSTPGEKASNKYNMTYNDSENGWKAVVGYSDQYKQHDTSISKATDSSKPNTRFSFDLQKNQTISANNNAVFGLNYRKDKMDATVYKLADKFNSDSKIAVDSMASGTNKSFSAYVMDEHKFSDRWTATAGLRYDKWSTDGRILLPNKTEAINYDESTYDNWSPSLSVMYKPEADSSVYLSWGKAFEAPSLYRMYSSSYSSNVYNIANPNLKPQKAETFELGYKKDLNNKSAIGVSVYDTKYKGLLYKNSLGVVDGMNATCYQNAGEAEAKGFELELNHNFDDKWSAFLNYTYQNPVIKKALKATEKDKYVTAIPKEVFRAGVTYSDNKWSGMLTGEYISKRFSKTDNSDTVNGVYGSYDPYFIMNMDISYSFNKNYTLTASVNNILDRDFFNYYYQPGRTYSVEINYRF
;
A
#
# COMPACT_ATOMS: atom_id res chain seq x y z
N MET A 1 23.16 -13.45 -24.39
CA MET A 1 23.62 -13.40 -25.81
C MET A 1 22.38 -13.19 -26.65
N MET A 2 22.00 -11.95 -26.88
CA MET A 2 21.15 -11.52 -28.00
C MET A 2 21.16 -9.99 -28.03
N LEU A 3 22.18 -9.50 -28.64
CA LEU A 3 22.43 -8.09 -28.94
C LEU A 3 22.84 -8.07 -30.40
N VAL A 4 21.91 -7.85 -31.32
CA VAL A 4 22.18 -7.33 -32.67
C VAL A 4 20.85 -6.92 -33.31
N VAL A 5 20.94 -5.74 -33.96
CA VAL A 5 20.03 -5.13 -34.94
C VAL A 5 18.98 -4.19 -34.40
N LEU A 6 19.42 -2.93 -34.27
CA LEU A 6 18.64 -1.75 -34.64
C LEU A 6 19.63 -0.66 -35.06
N GLY A 7 20.15 -0.82 -36.24
CA GLY A 7 20.86 0.25 -36.96
C GLY A 7 20.03 0.66 -38.17
N SER A 8 19.98 1.96 -38.40
CA SER A 8 19.48 2.69 -39.58
C SER A 8 17.99 3.03 -39.62
N SER A 9 17.69 4.21 -39.10
CA SER A 9 17.00 5.31 -39.80
C SER A 9 16.84 6.51 -38.86
N MET A 10 17.92 7.25 -38.65
CA MET A 10 17.84 8.60 -38.07
C MET A 10 17.76 9.58 -39.22
N ASN A 11 16.59 10.19 -39.45
CA ASN A 11 16.51 11.55 -39.99
C ASN A 11 15.16 12.17 -39.64
N ALA A 12 15.27 13.38 -39.11
CA ALA A 12 14.30 14.46 -39.07
C ALA A 12 13.05 14.26 -38.21
N PHE A 13 13.10 14.73 -36.96
CA PHE A 13 11.89 15.25 -36.31
C PHE A 13 12.14 16.63 -35.72
N ALA A 14 11.19 17.50 -36.05
CA ALA A 14 11.13 18.92 -35.76
C ALA A 14 11.14 19.21 -34.25
N GLN A 15 11.72 20.34 -33.89
CA GLN A 15 11.54 21.00 -32.61
C GLN A 15 10.04 21.24 -32.35
N ASN A 16 9.48 20.53 -31.39
CA ASN A 16 8.36 21.06 -30.62
C ASN A 16 8.93 21.55 -29.30
N ASN A 17 8.92 22.87 -29.12
CA ASN A 17 9.00 23.48 -27.81
C ASN A 17 7.71 23.07 -27.08
N ASP A 18 7.77 21.98 -26.30
CA ASP A 18 6.78 21.72 -25.23
C ASP A 18 7.00 22.84 -24.19
N VAL A 19 6.29 23.95 -24.39
CA VAL A 19 5.96 24.87 -23.31
C VAL A 19 5.33 23.98 -22.23
N LEU A 20 5.97 23.90 -21.11
CA LEU A 20 5.47 23.20 -19.93
C LEU A 20 4.12 23.82 -19.59
N ASP A 21 3.05 23.21 -20.05
CA ASP A 21 1.70 23.49 -19.60
C ASP A 21 1.64 23.01 -18.15
N GLU A 22 1.99 23.88 -17.20
CA GLU A 22 1.90 23.64 -15.78
C GLU A 22 0.42 23.65 -15.41
N ASN A 23 -0.25 22.52 -15.63
CA ASN A 23 -1.58 22.29 -15.07
C ASN A 23 -1.45 22.38 -13.56
N PHE A 24 -2.15 23.33 -12.99
CA PHE A 24 -2.17 23.56 -11.55
C PHE A 24 -2.82 22.36 -10.84
N VAL A 25 -2.36 22.00 -9.62
CA VAL A 25 -2.78 20.77 -8.89
C VAL A 25 -4.30 20.58 -8.79
N LEU A 26 -5.09 21.68 -8.73
CA LEU A 26 -6.55 21.59 -8.64
C LEU A 26 -7.27 21.45 -10.01
N ASP A 27 -6.55 21.64 -11.11
CA ASP A 27 -7.06 21.36 -12.46
C ASP A 27 -6.82 19.93 -12.91
N GLU A 28 -6.07 19.13 -12.12
CA GLU A 28 -5.85 17.71 -12.40
C GLU A 28 -7.16 16.94 -12.46
N MET A 29 -7.28 16.09 -13.48
CA MET A 29 -8.45 15.24 -13.67
C MET A 29 -8.35 13.99 -12.81
N VAL A 30 -9.41 13.68 -12.07
CA VAL A 30 -9.49 12.50 -11.20
C VAL A 30 -10.71 11.66 -11.51
N VAL A 31 -10.62 10.36 -11.31
CA VAL A 31 -11.71 9.40 -11.51
C VAL A 31 -12.13 8.69 -10.22
N SER A 32 -11.28 8.70 -9.18
CA SER A 32 -11.49 7.87 -7.99
C SER A 32 -12.70 8.26 -7.15
N ALA A 33 -13.11 9.53 -7.17
CA ALA A 33 -14.21 10.01 -6.35
C ALA A 33 -15.59 9.65 -6.92
N THR A 34 -15.71 9.55 -8.26
CA THR A 34 -17.02 9.44 -8.96
C THR A 34 -17.05 8.38 -10.05
N ARG A 35 -15.94 7.68 -10.29
CA ARG A 35 -15.78 6.78 -11.45
C ARG A 35 -15.98 7.47 -12.83
N SER A 36 -15.98 8.79 -12.87
CA SER A 36 -15.98 9.64 -14.05
C SER A 36 -14.92 10.72 -13.94
N GLU A 37 -14.32 11.14 -15.04
CA GLU A 37 -13.29 12.18 -15.03
C GLU A 37 -13.85 13.53 -14.59
N LYS A 38 -13.18 14.16 -13.61
CA LYS A 38 -13.50 15.48 -13.05
C LYS A 38 -12.26 16.20 -12.59
N LYS A 39 -12.31 17.53 -12.62
CA LYS A 39 -11.28 18.33 -11.94
C LYS A 39 -11.31 18.06 -10.44
N LEU A 40 -10.14 18.05 -9.82
CA LEU A 40 -10.00 17.86 -8.39
C LEU A 40 -10.82 18.88 -7.58
N LEU A 41 -10.90 20.13 -8.07
CA LEU A 41 -11.72 21.19 -7.47
C LEU A 41 -13.22 20.87 -7.47
N ASP A 42 -13.68 20.09 -8.45
CA ASP A 42 -15.11 19.73 -8.65
C ASP A 42 -15.49 18.43 -7.95
N THR A 43 -14.63 17.89 -7.10
CA THR A 43 -14.92 16.67 -6.33
C THR A 43 -15.34 16.99 -4.89
N ALA A 44 -16.49 16.46 -4.45
CA ALA A 44 -17.00 16.60 -3.08
C ALA A 44 -16.39 15.54 -2.16
N ALA A 45 -15.07 15.38 -2.19
CA ALA A 45 -14.32 14.39 -1.41
C ALA A 45 -12.86 14.85 -1.23
N SER A 46 -12.19 14.30 -0.22
CA SER A 46 -10.76 14.50 0.03
C SER A 46 -9.95 13.61 -0.91
N VAL A 47 -9.52 14.16 -2.04
CA VAL A 47 -8.68 13.49 -3.03
C VAL A 47 -7.38 14.28 -3.17
N SER A 48 -6.25 13.57 -3.29
CA SER A 48 -4.96 14.13 -3.68
C SER A 48 -4.39 13.34 -4.85
N VAL A 49 -3.58 13.99 -5.67
CA VAL A 49 -2.98 13.41 -6.88
C VAL A 49 -1.47 13.54 -6.82
N ILE A 50 -0.77 12.48 -7.24
CA ILE A 50 0.66 12.51 -7.56
C ILE A 50 0.76 12.23 -9.06
N THR A 51 1.29 13.17 -9.82
CA THR A 51 1.44 13.05 -11.27
C THR A 51 2.74 12.34 -11.65
N ASP A 52 2.87 11.94 -12.92
CA ASP A 52 4.14 11.44 -13.46
C ASP A 52 5.24 12.49 -13.41
N LYS A 53 4.89 13.79 -13.56
CA LYS A 53 5.82 14.92 -13.38
C LYS A 53 6.37 14.95 -11.96
N ASP A 54 5.52 14.73 -10.95
CA ASP A 54 5.94 14.60 -9.55
C ASP A 54 6.86 13.40 -9.34
N LEU A 55 6.46 12.23 -9.84
CA LEU A 55 7.24 10.99 -9.73
C LEU A 55 8.63 11.11 -10.41
N ASN A 56 8.71 11.82 -11.50
CA ASN A 56 9.97 12.08 -12.22
C ASN A 56 10.93 13.03 -11.48
N LYS A 57 10.39 13.94 -10.64
CA LYS A 57 11.18 14.86 -9.81
C LYS A 57 11.68 14.21 -8.50
N MET A 58 11.07 13.07 -8.12
CA MET A 58 11.40 12.33 -6.91
C MET A 58 12.25 11.11 -7.27
N HIS A 59 13.38 10.93 -6.59
CA HIS A 59 14.16 9.71 -6.73
C HIS A 59 13.62 8.65 -5.76
N ILE A 60 12.66 7.85 -6.23
CA ILE A 60 11.98 6.83 -5.44
C ILE A 60 12.26 5.42 -5.97
N ASN A 61 12.49 4.48 -5.05
CA ASN A 61 12.67 3.06 -5.39
C ASN A 61 11.35 2.30 -5.42
N ASN A 62 10.38 2.73 -4.65
CA ASN A 62 9.05 2.13 -4.59
C ASN A 62 7.99 3.23 -4.56
N LEU A 63 6.83 2.96 -5.16
CA LEU A 63 5.78 3.94 -5.35
C LEU A 63 5.23 4.55 -4.04
N ASP A 64 5.25 3.81 -2.93
CA ASP A 64 4.78 4.29 -1.63
C ASP A 64 5.67 5.40 -1.03
N GLU A 65 6.91 5.59 -1.51
CA GLU A 65 7.77 6.72 -1.12
C GLU A 65 7.21 8.07 -1.60
N ALA A 66 6.44 8.05 -2.70
CA ALA A 66 5.79 9.25 -3.22
C ALA A 66 4.71 9.82 -2.30
N PHE A 67 4.18 9.03 -1.36
CA PHE A 67 3.14 9.50 -0.43
C PHE A 67 3.62 10.56 0.57
N VAL A 68 4.90 10.93 0.55
CA VAL A 68 5.39 12.12 1.26
C VAL A 68 4.63 13.39 0.84
N LYS A 69 4.12 13.44 -0.39
CA LYS A 69 3.31 14.55 -0.94
C LYS A 69 1.83 14.49 -0.55
N ILE A 70 1.36 13.43 0.13
CA ILE A 70 -0.07 13.22 0.42
C ILE A 70 -0.34 13.33 1.92
N PRO A 71 -1.23 14.23 2.37
CA PRO A 71 -1.69 14.23 3.75
C PRO A 71 -2.57 13.01 4.04
N GLY A 72 -2.69 12.64 5.31
CA GLY A 72 -3.60 11.56 5.77
C GLY A 72 -3.16 10.15 5.45
N VAL A 73 -2.07 9.94 4.72
CA VAL A 73 -1.52 8.63 4.38
C VAL A 73 -0.17 8.41 5.05
N TYR A 74 -0.02 7.29 5.72
CA TYR A 74 1.26 6.82 6.24
C TYR A 74 1.48 5.35 5.82
N VAL A 75 2.62 5.07 5.20
CA VAL A 75 3.03 3.70 4.88
C VAL A 75 4.22 3.32 5.75
N GLY A 76 3.98 2.45 6.72
CA GLY A 76 5.01 1.94 7.61
C GLY A 76 5.74 0.77 6.97
N ARG A 77 6.99 0.97 6.56
CA ARG A 77 7.91 -0.11 6.21
C ARG A 77 8.62 -0.57 7.46
N LEU A 78 8.29 -1.75 7.95
CA LEU A 78 8.85 -2.23 9.21
C LEU A 78 10.30 -2.69 9.07
N SER A 79 10.69 -3.25 7.94
CA SER A 79 12.00 -3.90 7.75
C SER A 79 12.76 -3.43 6.51
N GLY A 80 12.69 -2.13 6.20
CA GLY A 80 13.44 -1.52 5.11
C GLY A 80 12.87 -1.74 3.72
N ILE A 81 13.71 -1.67 2.68
CA ILE A 81 13.33 -1.65 1.25
C ILE A 81 12.47 -2.85 0.87
N GLY A 82 12.82 -4.04 1.35
CA GLY A 82 12.14 -5.30 1.09
C GLY A 82 11.14 -5.67 2.18
N SER A 83 10.32 -4.74 2.65
CA SER A 83 9.30 -5.10 3.64
C SER A 83 8.17 -5.91 3.02
N THR A 84 8.02 -7.16 3.45
CA THR A 84 6.92 -8.06 3.04
C THR A 84 5.56 -7.64 3.60
N THR A 85 5.57 -6.75 4.59
CA THR A 85 4.37 -6.23 5.26
C THR A 85 4.49 -4.72 5.37
N SER A 86 3.91 -4.01 4.42
CA SER A 86 3.68 -2.57 4.56
C SER A 86 2.32 -2.35 5.21
N GLN A 87 2.30 -1.47 6.20
CA GLN A 87 1.07 -1.03 6.85
C GLN A 87 0.66 0.30 6.24
N THR A 88 -0.40 0.29 5.43
CA THR A 88 -0.99 1.53 4.93
C THR A 88 -2.02 2.01 5.93
N VAL A 89 -1.73 3.14 6.57
CA VAL A 89 -2.58 3.79 7.56
C VAL A 89 -3.27 4.97 6.91
N MET A 90 -4.56 5.08 7.08
CA MET A 90 -5.38 6.19 6.64
C MET A 90 -6.51 6.42 7.64
N ARG A 91 -6.71 7.69 8.08
CA ARG A 91 -7.83 8.12 8.94
C ARG A 91 -8.11 7.25 10.17
N GLY A 92 -7.06 6.86 10.88
CA GLY A 92 -7.21 6.18 12.18
C GLY A 92 -7.39 4.67 12.10
N VAL A 93 -7.17 4.05 10.95
CA VAL A 93 -7.17 2.59 10.77
C VAL A 93 -5.80 2.10 10.29
N ASN A 94 -5.36 1.03 10.92
CA ASN A 94 -4.17 0.28 10.56
C ASN A 94 -4.55 -1.18 10.29
N ALA A 95 -5.16 -1.42 9.14
CA ALA A 95 -5.41 -2.79 8.69
C ALA A 95 -5.11 -2.89 7.19
N ALA A 96 -4.40 -3.94 6.79
CA ALA A 96 -3.95 -4.12 5.41
C ALA A 96 -5.11 -4.13 4.40
N ASN A 97 -6.30 -4.58 4.83
CA ASN A 97 -7.51 -4.63 3.99
C ASN A 97 -8.37 -3.35 4.04
N SER A 98 -8.04 -2.36 4.88
CA SER A 98 -8.88 -1.17 5.07
C SER A 98 -8.71 -0.11 3.99
N VAL A 99 -7.62 -0.18 3.21
CA VAL A 99 -7.35 0.69 2.06
C VAL A 99 -7.26 -0.17 0.81
N ALA A 100 -8.16 0.08 -0.15
CA ALA A 100 -8.10 -0.60 -1.45
C ALA A 100 -7.01 0.05 -2.31
N VAL A 101 -6.06 -0.75 -2.80
CA VAL A 101 -5.05 -0.31 -3.75
C VAL A 101 -5.34 -0.94 -5.10
N LEU A 102 -5.48 -0.11 -6.11
CA LEU A 102 -5.87 -0.52 -7.46
C LEU A 102 -4.79 -0.12 -8.47
N VAL A 103 -4.59 -0.96 -9.49
CA VAL A 103 -3.85 -0.63 -10.71
C VAL A 103 -4.83 -0.80 -11.86
N ASP A 104 -5.14 0.28 -12.57
CA ASP A 104 -6.12 0.34 -13.67
C ASP A 104 -7.49 -0.29 -13.35
N GLY A 105 -7.92 -0.15 -12.08
CA GLY A 105 -9.19 -0.65 -11.59
C GLY A 105 -9.16 -2.05 -11.00
N VAL A 106 -8.05 -2.80 -11.12
CA VAL A 106 -7.87 -4.11 -10.49
C VAL A 106 -7.20 -3.99 -9.14
N GLN A 107 -7.80 -4.55 -8.10
CA GLN A 107 -7.27 -4.52 -6.75
C GLN A 107 -6.02 -5.40 -6.61
N VAL A 108 -4.90 -4.81 -6.14
CA VAL A 108 -3.60 -5.48 -5.97
C VAL A 108 -3.28 -5.91 -4.54
N ASN A 109 -4.15 -5.60 -3.57
CA ASN A 109 -4.04 -6.14 -2.21
C ASN A 109 -4.04 -7.67 -2.25
N ASP A 110 -3.15 -8.30 -1.51
CA ASP A 110 -3.04 -9.76 -1.38
C ASP A 110 -4.35 -10.39 -0.89
N SER A 111 -4.82 -11.47 -1.53
CA SER A 111 -6.08 -12.12 -1.18
C SER A 111 -6.02 -12.92 0.13
N TYR A 112 -4.80 -13.29 0.58
CA TYR A 112 -4.59 -13.99 1.85
C TYR A 112 -4.73 -13.06 3.05
N ASN A 113 -3.97 -11.94 3.09
CA ASN A 113 -3.88 -11.07 4.25
C ASN A 113 -4.16 -9.58 3.98
N GLY A 114 -4.34 -9.19 2.70
CA GLY A 114 -4.62 -7.82 2.27
C GLY A 114 -3.42 -6.89 2.13
N SER A 115 -2.20 -7.36 2.36
CA SER A 115 -1.00 -6.52 2.21
C SER A 115 -0.76 -6.12 0.75
N VAL A 116 -0.02 -5.04 0.54
CA VAL A 116 0.40 -4.57 -0.79
C VAL A 116 1.90 -4.73 -0.93
N THR A 117 2.34 -5.38 -2.00
CA THR A 117 3.75 -5.42 -2.40
C THR A 117 4.04 -4.18 -3.26
N TRP A 118 4.39 -3.06 -2.62
CA TRP A 118 4.63 -1.79 -3.30
C TRP A 118 5.79 -1.84 -4.29
N SER A 119 6.81 -2.63 -3.98
CA SER A 119 7.97 -2.86 -4.85
C SER A 119 7.63 -3.55 -6.17
N ALA A 120 6.50 -4.26 -6.23
CA ALA A 120 6.02 -4.96 -7.44
C ALA A 120 5.23 -4.04 -8.40
N ILE A 121 5.17 -2.73 -8.13
CA ILE A 121 4.50 -1.74 -8.98
C ILE A 121 5.58 -0.83 -9.56
N PRO A 122 6.03 -1.04 -10.82
CA PRO A 122 7.07 -0.23 -11.43
C PRO A 122 6.66 1.23 -11.55
N VAL A 123 7.49 2.14 -11.02
CA VAL A 123 7.19 3.58 -11.01
C VAL A 123 7.09 4.15 -12.42
N ASP A 124 7.91 3.65 -13.35
CA ASP A 124 8.00 4.18 -14.72
C ASP A 124 6.74 3.98 -15.57
N MET A 125 5.89 3.00 -15.20
CA MET A 125 4.62 2.80 -15.88
C MET A 125 3.48 3.70 -15.38
N VAL A 126 3.68 4.41 -14.26
CA VAL A 126 2.61 5.18 -13.60
C VAL A 126 2.44 6.54 -14.26
N LYS A 127 1.19 6.87 -14.66
CA LYS A 127 0.76 8.18 -15.13
C LYS A 127 0.40 9.09 -13.96
N ARG A 128 -0.37 8.57 -13.01
CA ARG A 128 -0.74 9.28 -11.79
C ARG A 128 -1.21 8.31 -10.70
N VAL A 129 -1.13 8.76 -9.48
CA VAL A 129 -1.71 8.09 -8.31
C VAL A 129 -2.76 9.01 -7.71
N GLU A 130 -3.99 8.53 -7.62
CA GLU A 130 -5.10 9.23 -6.98
C GLU A 130 -5.35 8.59 -5.61
N VAL A 131 -5.39 9.42 -4.58
CA VAL A 131 -5.64 8.96 -3.20
C VAL A 131 -6.93 9.58 -2.69
N LEU A 132 -7.97 8.75 -2.61
CA LEU A 132 -9.26 9.09 -2.04
C LEU A 132 -9.28 8.69 -0.56
N ARG A 133 -9.42 9.66 0.34
CA ARG A 133 -9.46 9.45 1.79
C ARG A 133 -10.90 9.41 2.30
N GLY A 134 -11.16 8.48 3.22
CA GLY A 134 -12.50 8.25 3.79
C GLY A 134 -13.25 7.08 3.17
N PRO A 135 -14.51 6.85 3.59
CA PRO A 135 -15.30 5.69 3.19
C PRO A 135 -15.60 5.71 1.69
N ALA A 136 -15.09 4.73 0.96
CA ALA A 136 -15.25 4.64 -0.48
C ALA A 136 -15.94 3.34 -0.94
N SER A 137 -16.56 2.61 -0.01
CA SER A 137 -17.18 1.31 -0.33
C SER A 137 -18.31 1.41 -1.35
N VAL A 138 -18.98 2.54 -1.50
CA VAL A 138 -20.04 2.71 -2.51
C VAL A 138 -19.55 2.38 -3.92
N LEU A 139 -18.32 2.76 -4.28
CA LEU A 139 -17.73 2.51 -5.60
C LEU A 139 -16.77 1.31 -5.63
N TYR A 140 -16.08 1.04 -4.53
CA TYR A 140 -14.95 0.11 -4.49
C TYR A 140 -15.18 -1.12 -3.62
N GLY A 141 -16.33 -1.19 -2.90
CA GLY A 141 -16.74 -2.36 -2.12
C GLY A 141 -15.95 -2.56 -0.83
N GLY A 142 -15.95 -3.80 -0.37
CA GLY A 142 -15.49 -4.16 0.97
C GLY A 142 -13.97 -4.27 1.07
N ASN A 143 -13.19 -3.25 0.93
CA ASN A 143 -11.80 -3.09 1.34
C ASN A 143 -11.44 -1.59 1.22
N ALA A 144 -12.46 -0.74 1.02
CA ALA A 144 -12.32 0.69 0.96
C ALA A 144 -12.92 1.35 2.22
N LEU A 145 -12.60 0.77 3.40
CA LEU A 145 -13.08 1.24 4.69
C LEU A 145 -12.54 2.62 5.05
N ALA A 146 -11.24 2.84 4.82
CA ALA A 146 -10.53 4.07 5.13
C ALA A 146 -10.22 4.90 3.88
N GLY A 147 -10.24 4.31 2.70
CA GLY A 147 -9.97 5.00 1.44
C GLY A 147 -9.52 4.10 0.31
N VAL A 148 -9.12 4.74 -0.78
CA VAL A 148 -8.65 4.09 -2.02
C VAL A 148 -7.37 4.77 -2.50
N ILE A 149 -6.41 3.98 -2.94
CA ILE A 149 -5.23 4.41 -3.70
C ILE A 149 -5.38 3.81 -5.10
N ASN A 150 -5.64 4.65 -6.08
CA ASN A 150 -5.86 4.26 -7.46
C ASN A 150 -4.66 4.67 -8.33
N ILE A 151 -3.95 3.69 -8.84
CA ILE A 151 -2.77 3.85 -9.68
C ILE A 151 -3.23 3.69 -11.13
N ILE A 152 -3.00 4.71 -11.91
CA ILE A 152 -3.36 4.77 -13.33
C ILE A 152 -2.08 4.73 -14.15
N THR A 153 -1.99 3.79 -15.08
CA THR A 153 -0.81 3.62 -15.93
C THR A 153 -0.82 4.59 -17.12
N LYS A 154 0.36 4.77 -17.73
CA LYS A 154 0.55 5.67 -18.88
C LYS A 154 -0.16 5.14 -20.12
N ASP A 155 -0.83 6.04 -20.83
CA ASP A 155 -1.21 5.81 -22.22
C ASP A 155 0.02 5.92 -23.13
N VAL A 156 -0.05 5.29 -24.29
CA VAL A 156 1.03 5.30 -25.28
C VAL A 156 0.73 6.34 -26.36
N ASP A 157 1.34 7.52 -26.21
CA ASP A 157 1.19 8.61 -27.21
C ASP A 157 2.25 8.50 -28.31
N LYS A 158 3.49 8.20 -27.92
CA LYS A 158 4.65 8.08 -28.81
C LYS A 158 5.58 6.96 -28.31
N THR A 159 6.48 6.53 -29.18
CA THR A 159 7.54 5.59 -28.77
C THR A 159 8.40 6.25 -27.69
N SER A 160 8.60 5.56 -26.60
CA SER A 160 9.41 6.01 -25.47
C SER A 160 10.22 4.86 -24.90
N VAL A 161 11.42 5.16 -24.46
CA VAL A 161 12.32 4.25 -23.75
C VAL A 161 12.79 4.97 -22.49
N ASN A 162 12.70 4.33 -21.35
CA ASN A 162 13.25 4.79 -20.09
C ASN A 162 14.09 3.68 -19.47
N LEU A 163 15.40 3.90 -19.33
CA LEU A 163 16.35 2.98 -18.71
C LEU A 163 16.97 3.67 -17.50
N LYS A 164 16.82 3.07 -16.31
CA LYS A 164 17.43 3.56 -15.07
C LYS A 164 18.37 2.50 -14.50
N LEU A 165 19.53 2.94 -14.06
CA LEU A 165 20.50 2.12 -13.35
C LEU A 165 20.90 2.87 -12.07
N SER A 166 20.57 2.30 -10.91
CA SER A 166 20.85 2.88 -9.61
C SER A 166 21.72 1.98 -8.76
N TYR A 167 22.64 2.59 -8.01
CA TYR A 167 23.49 1.93 -7.03
C TYR A 167 23.60 2.78 -5.77
N GLY A 168 23.54 2.15 -4.59
CA GLY A 168 23.56 2.87 -3.32
C GLY A 168 24.07 2.08 -2.13
N SER A 169 23.91 2.67 -0.96
CA SER A 169 24.28 2.08 0.33
C SER A 169 23.73 0.67 0.50
N ASN A 170 24.43 -0.17 1.27
CA ASN A 170 24.08 -1.58 1.48
C ASN A 170 24.02 -2.41 0.17
N ASN A 171 24.86 -2.05 -0.81
CA ASN A 171 24.86 -2.68 -2.15
C ASN A 171 23.47 -2.71 -2.79
N THR A 172 22.69 -1.63 -2.54
CA THR A 172 21.35 -1.53 -3.09
C THR A 172 21.42 -1.18 -4.57
N GLN A 173 20.78 -1.98 -5.40
CA GLN A 173 20.71 -1.84 -6.85
C GLN A 173 19.25 -1.81 -7.27
N ASN A 174 18.90 -0.87 -8.14
CA ASN A 174 17.61 -0.82 -8.82
C ASN A 174 17.85 -0.55 -10.30
N HIS A 175 17.47 -1.50 -11.15
CA HIS A 175 17.58 -1.40 -12.59
C HIS A 175 16.20 -1.52 -13.18
N SER A 176 15.77 -0.53 -13.96
CA SER A 176 14.47 -0.55 -14.63
C SER A 176 14.60 -0.24 -16.11
N LEU A 177 13.77 -0.90 -16.91
CA LEU A 177 13.57 -0.63 -18.32
C LEU A 177 12.07 -0.54 -18.59
N TYR A 178 11.64 0.57 -19.14
CA TYR A 178 10.29 0.77 -19.67
C TYR A 178 10.37 1.13 -21.14
N VAL A 179 9.66 0.40 -21.98
CA VAL A 179 9.54 0.65 -23.41
C VAL A 179 8.07 0.68 -23.77
N ALA A 180 7.63 1.73 -24.45
CA ALA A 180 6.27 1.83 -24.96
C ALA A 180 6.28 2.37 -26.38
N GLY A 181 5.31 1.99 -27.18
CA GLY A 181 5.20 2.45 -28.57
C GLY A 181 3.93 1.97 -29.26
N LYS A 182 3.71 2.52 -30.46
CA LYS A 182 2.64 2.09 -31.35
C LYS A 182 3.21 1.08 -32.36
N ALA A 183 2.66 -0.12 -32.36
CA ALA A 183 2.99 -1.14 -33.40
C ALA A 183 2.34 -0.77 -34.74
N ASN A 184 1.18 -0.13 -34.69
CA ASN A 184 0.46 0.50 -35.81
C ASN A 184 -0.60 1.47 -35.26
N ASP A 185 -1.42 2.08 -36.10
CA ASP A 185 -2.44 3.06 -35.72
C ASP A 185 -3.52 2.54 -34.76
N LYS A 186 -3.63 1.23 -34.62
CA LYS A 186 -4.63 0.57 -33.77
C LYS A 186 -4.06 -0.19 -32.58
N LEU A 187 -2.75 -0.41 -32.53
CA LEU A 187 -2.15 -1.27 -31.52
C LEU A 187 -0.99 -0.59 -30.80
N ASP A 188 -1.20 -0.31 -29.55
CA ASP A 188 -0.19 0.15 -28.62
C ASP A 188 0.40 -1.03 -27.83
N PHE A 189 1.66 -0.91 -27.43
CA PHE A 189 2.33 -1.87 -26.57
C PHE A 189 3.18 -1.17 -25.52
N ASN A 190 3.35 -1.82 -24.37
CA ASN A 190 4.39 -1.47 -23.40
C ASN A 190 5.04 -2.74 -22.84
N VAL A 191 6.30 -2.59 -22.44
CA VAL A 191 7.08 -3.62 -21.74
C VAL A 191 7.81 -2.94 -20.61
N ASN A 192 7.75 -3.50 -19.41
CA ASN A 192 8.54 -3.06 -18.27
C ASN A 192 9.32 -4.24 -17.68
N TYR A 193 10.52 -3.94 -17.20
CA TYR A 193 11.37 -4.84 -16.44
C TYR A 193 11.99 -4.07 -15.28
N GLU A 194 11.93 -4.63 -14.09
CA GLU A 194 12.58 -4.04 -12.91
C GLU A 194 13.28 -5.13 -12.10
N LYS A 195 14.55 -4.86 -11.75
CA LYS A 195 15.37 -5.67 -10.86
C LYS A 195 15.76 -4.84 -9.65
N LYS A 196 15.40 -5.31 -8.44
CA LYS A 196 15.78 -4.71 -7.17
C LYS A 196 16.59 -5.69 -6.35
N LYS A 197 17.73 -5.25 -5.81
CA LYS A 197 18.58 -6.06 -4.95
C LYS A 197 19.19 -5.21 -3.84
N THR A 198 19.33 -5.77 -2.64
CA THR A 198 20.08 -5.14 -1.55
C THR A 198 20.64 -6.21 -0.61
N ASP A 199 21.86 -5.97 -0.10
CA ASP A 199 22.43 -6.77 1.00
C ASP A 199 21.76 -6.45 2.34
N GLY A 200 20.99 -5.35 2.39
CA GLY A 200 20.25 -4.91 3.56
C GLY A 200 21.13 -4.55 4.75
N TYR A 201 20.50 -4.44 5.90
CA TYR A 201 21.14 -4.08 7.16
C TYR A 201 20.55 -4.89 8.32
N ILE A 202 21.16 -4.82 9.49
CA ILE A 202 20.71 -5.53 10.69
C ILE A 202 19.50 -4.78 11.25
N THR A 203 18.33 -5.44 11.25
CA THR A 203 17.06 -4.85 11.72
C THR A 203 16.75 -5.20 13.17
N ASP A 204 17.25 -6.34 13.66
CA ASP A 204 16.84 -6.92 14.94
C ASP A 204 18.06 -7.37 15.76
N PRO A 205 18.19 -6.92 17.02
CA PRO A 205 19.09 -7.53 17.99
C PRO A 205 18.53 -8.87 18.46
N VAL A 206 19.40 -9.75 18.94
CA VAL A 206 19.02 -10.93 19.72
C VAL A 206 19.10 -10.56 21.20
N LEU A 207 17.97 -10.66 21.90
CA LEU A 207 17.83 -10.24 23.29
C LEU A 207 17.61 -11.41 24.23
N SER A 208 18.34 -11.43 25.36
CA SER A 208 18.12 -12.35 26.48
C SER A 208 17.29 -11.69 27.58
N SER A 209 16.36 -12.43 28.18
CA SER A 209 15.67 -12.02 29.39
C SER A 209 16.44 -12.40 30.67
N LYS A 210 17.45 -13.28 30.55
CA LYS A 210 18.35 -13.67 31.63
C LYS A 210 19.62 -12.84 31.55
N ALA A 211 20.19 -12.53 32.71
CA ALA A 211 21.47 -11.82 32.78
C ALA A 211 22.57 -12.61 32.08
N VAL A 212 23.37 -11.91 31.29
CA VAL A 212 24.57 -12.44 30.62
C VAL A 212 25.72 -11.54 30.98
N ILE A 213 26.77 -12.09 31.63
CA ILE A 213 27.95 -11.35 32.09
C ILE A 213 28.67 -10.78 30.87
N GLY A 214 29.04 -9.49 30.92
CA GLY A 214 29.71 -8.78 29.82
C GLY A 214 28.78 -8.31 28.69
N ALA A 215 27.50 -8.70 28.68
CA ALA A 215 26.56 -8.21 27.65
C ALA A 215 26.11 -6.78 27.93
N GLU A 216 26.02 -5.99 26.85
CA GLU A 216 25.38 -4.69 26.87
C GLU A 216 23.91 -4.85 27.28
N THR A 217 23.38 -3.90 28.06
CA THR A 217 22.01 -3.94 28.52
C THR A 217 21.14 -2.96 27.75
N THR A 218 19.92 -3.38 27.47
CA THR A 218 18.84 -2.58 26.89
C THR A 218 17.55 -2.85 27.64
N THR A 219 16.44 -2.31 27.14
CA THR A 219 15.12 -2.60 27.66
C THR A 219 14.18 -3.03 26.52
N THR A 220 13.04 -3.62 26.86
CA THR A 220 11.90 -3.70 25.93
C THR A 220 11.24 -2.34 25.80
N ASN A 221 10.38 -2.17 24.83
CA ASN A 221 9.55 -0.97 24.68
C ASN A 221 8.58 -0.69 25.86
N THR A 222 8.41 -1.67 26.75
CA THR A 222 7.67 -1.54 28.04
C THR A 222 8.58 -1.39 29.27
N GLY A 223 9.89 -1.23 29.09
CA GLY A 223 10.87 -0.97 30.14
C GLY A 223 11.48 -2.21 30.81
N ALA A 224 11.13 -3.43 30.42
CA ALA A 224 11.72 -4.62 31.00
C ALA A 224 13.17 -4.80 30.54
N LYS A 225 14.12 -4.97 31.49
CA LYS A 225 15.55 -5.13 31.22
C LYS A 225 15.85 -6.34 30.34
N ARG A 226 16.78 -6.18 29.39
CA ARG A 226 17.27 -7.19 28.45
C ARG A 226 18.79 -7.06 28.28
N TRP A 227 19.41 -8.12 27.80
CA TRP A 227 20.83 -8.21 27.46
C TRP A 227 20.97 -8.49 25.98
N ILE A 228 21.79 -7.68 25.26
CA ILE A 228 22.07 -7.87 23.83
C ILE A 228 23.13 -8.95 23.69
N ILE A 229 22.77 -10.07 23.10
CA ILE A 229 23.63 -11.24 22.97
C ILE A 229 24.05 -11.53 21.52
N GLY A 230 23.55 -10.74 20.56
CA GLY A 230 23.87 -10.90 19.14
C GLY A 230 22.89 -10.16 18.26
N ASN A 231 22.89 -10.51 16.98
CA ASN A 231 21.93 -10.02 16.00
C ASN A 231 21.53 -11.14 15.02
N LYS A 232 20.43 -10.94 14.28
CA LYS A 232 19.90 -11.92 13.32
C LYS A 232 20.59 -11.91 11.96
N GLY A 233 21.53 -11.02 11.72
CA GLY A 233 22.16 -10.78 10.43
C GLY A 233 21.45 -9.71 9.59
N LYS A 234 22.06 -9.38 8.46
CA LYS A 234 21.54 -8.40 7.51
C LYS A 234 20.36 -9.03 6.73
N ARG A 235 19.27 -8.29 6.57
CA ARG A 235 18.13 -8.73 5.79
C ARG A 235 18.32 -8.37 4.33
N GLN A 236 18.59 -9.38 3.53
CA GLN A 236 18.82 -9.29 2.09
C GLN A 236 17.52 -9.38 1.32
N TRP A 237 17.48 -8.78 0.14
CA TRP A 237 16.33 -8.79 -0.76
C TRP A 237 16.76 -8.89 -2.21
N ASP A 238 16.07 -9.71 -3.00
CA ASP A 238 16.23 -9.85 -4.43
C ASP A 238 14.85 -9.96 -5.08
N GLU A 239 14.54 -9.10 -6.06
CA GLU A 239 13.22 -9.00 -6.68
C GLU A 239 13.32 -8.73 -8.17
N ASN A 240 12.48 -9.42 -8.95
CA ASN A 240 12.30 -9.20 -10.38
C ASN A 240 10.82 -8.93 -10.68
N THR A 241 10.55 -7.92 -11.49
CA THR A 241 9.21 -7.63 -12.01
C THR A 241 9.27 -7.50 -13.53
N VAL A 242 8.41 -8.20 -14.23
CA VAL A 242 8.23 -8.11 -15.69
C VAL A 242 6.78 -7.79 -15.97
N GLY A 243 6.52 -6.81 -16.83
CA GLY A 243 5.18 -6.49 -17.30
C GLY A 243 5.12 -6.33 -18.81
N VAL A 244 4.00 -6.70 -19.39
CA VAL A 244 3.68 -6.50 -20.81
C VAL A 244 2.25 -6.03 -20.91
N GLY A 245 2.03 -4.95 -21.64
CA GLY A 245 0.70 -4.40 -21.94
C GLY A 245 0.48 -4.27 -23.44
N LEU A 246 -0.73 -4.58 -23.88
CA LEU A 246 -1.21 -4.37 -25.24
C LEU A 246 -2.55 -3.66 -25.20
N LYS A 247 -2.74 -2.62 -26.02
CA LYS A 247 -4.02 -1.90 -26.14
C LYS A 247 -4.42 -1.80 -27.59
N TYR A 248 -5.53 -2.43 -27.94
CA TYR A 248 -6.11 -2.36 -29.28
C TYR A 248 -7.24 -1.33 -29.33
N HIS A 249 -7.18 -0.41 -30.28
CA HIS A 249 -8.18 0.60 -30.56
C HIS A 249 -9.07 0.13 -31.72
N PHE A 250 -10.34 -0.16 -31.41
CA PHE A 250 -11.32 -0.46 -32.45
C PHE A 250 -11.62 0.78 -33.27
N ASP A 251 -11.79 1.91 -32.56
CA ASP A 251 -11.98 3.27 -33.06
C ASP A 251 -11.49 4.28 -31.99
N GLU A 252 -11.77 5.58 -32.17
CA GLU A 252 -11.37 6.64 -31.24
C GLU A 252 -12.02 6.53 -29.84
N SER A 253 -13.18 5.86 -29.75
CA SER A 253 -13.99 5.74 -28.54
C SER A 253 -13.86 4.39 -27.84
N LYS A 254 -13.46 3.32 -28.56
CA LYS A 254 -13.49 1.94 -28.09
C LYS A 254 -12.10 1.30 -28.09
N SER A 255 -11.73 0.73 -26.96
CA SER A 255 -10.46 0.04 -26.82
C SER A 255 -10.57 -1.22 -25.94
N LEU A 256 -9.63 -2.16 -26.16
CA LEU A 256 -9.39 -3.34 -25.33
C LEU A 256 -7.92 -3.37 -24.93
N ALA A 257 -7.65 -3.28 -23.62
CA ALA A 257 -6.32 -3.44 -23.05
C ALA A 257 -6.16 -4.80 -22.39
N LEU A 258 -4.99 -5.39 -22.55
CA LEU A 258 -4.56 -6.64 -21.92
C LEU A 258 -3.21 -6.40 -21.26
N ASP A 259 -3.12 -6.62 -19.94
CA ASP A 259 -1.90 -6.45 -19.19
C ASP A 259 -1.54 -7.73 -18.47
N PHE A 260 -0.26 -8.05 -18.49
CA PHE A 260 0.34 -9.14 -17.75
C PHE A 260 1.47 -8.60 -16.89
N THR A 261 1.54 -9.03 -15.63
CA THR A 261 2.67 -8.74 -14.74
C THR A 261 3.07 -9.98 -13.99
N LYS A 262 4.36 -10.32 -14.04
CA LYS A 262 5.01 -11.33 -13.20
C LYS A 262 5.92 -10.63 -12.20
N ASN A 263 5.79 -10.97 -10.92
CA ASN A 263 6.66 -10.50 -9.86
C ASN A 263 7.16 -11.70 -9.05
N GLU A 264 8.47 -11.73 -8.82
CA GLU A 264 9.14 -12.74 -8.01
C GLU A 264 10.12 -12.05 -7.07
N TYR A 265 10.07 -12.37 -5.79
CA TYR A 265 11.06 -11.92 -4.84
C TYR A 265 11.45 -13.00 -3.84
N GLU A 266 12.66 -12.90 -3.34
CA GLU A 266 13.15 -13.65 -2.21
C GLU A 266 13.79 -12.72 -1.17
N TYR A 267 13.68 -13.09 0.08
CA TYR A 267 14.41 -12.44 1.15
C TYR A 267 15.11 -13.49 2.01
N SER A 268 16.31 -13.17 2.40
CA SER A 268 17.14 -14.01 3.25
C SER A 268 17.84 -13.16 4.31
N TYR A 269 18.64 -13.80 5.09
CA TYR A 269 19.44 -13.12 6.09
C TYR A 269 20.87 -13.62 6.03
N SER A 270 21.85 -12.74 6.24
CA SER A 270 23.22 -13.16 6.46
C SER A 270 23.31 -14.01 7.75
N ALA A 271 24.43 -14.68 7.97
CA ALA A 271 24.64 -15.45 9.18
C ALA A 271 24.41 -14.58 10.44
N PRO A 272 23.64 -15.05 11.42
CA PRO A 272 23.49 -14.35 12.69
C PRO A 272 24.82 -14.29 13.44
N THR A 273 25.04 -13.20 14.17
CA THR A 273 26.26 -13.01 14.95
C THR A 273 25.95 -13.19 16.44
N SER A 274 26.72 -14.04 17.13
CA SER A 274 26.76 -14.11 18.59
C SER A 274 27.93 -13.32 19.14
N TYR A 275 27.68 -12.60 20.22
CA TYR A 275 28.72 -11.88 20.95
C TYR A 275 29.31 -12.70 22.09
N PHE A 276 28.71 -13.85 22.46
CA PHE A 276 29.01 -14.60 23.68
C PHE A 276 29.21 -16.12 23.45
N GLY A 277 29.75 -16.48 22.29
CA GLY A 277 30.10 -17.87 21.97
C GLY A 277 28.94 -18.74 21.47
N ASP A 278 29.30 -19.91 20.97
CA ASP A 278 28.40 -20.82 20.25
C ASP A 278 27.24 -21.38 21.08
N ASP A 279 27.46 -21.58 22.41
CA ASP A 279 26.39 -22.12 23.27
C ASP A 279 25.21 -21.16 23.45
N ILE A 280 25.45 -19.87 23.38
CA ILE A 280 24.40 -18.86 23.45
C ILE A 280 23.63 -18.80 22.11
N ILE A 281 24.30 -18.93 20.99
CA ILE A 281 23.66 -19.07 19.67
C ILE A 281 22.93 -20.39 19.56
N LYS A 282 23.47 -21.51 20.03
CA LYS A 282 22.79 -22.80 20.01
C LYS A 282 21.52 -22.81 20.85
N LYS A 283 21.53 -22.13 22.01
CA LYS A 283 20.32 -21.88 22.82
C LYS A 283 19.40 -20.83 22.19
N ALA A 284 19.96 -19.89 21.47
CA ALA A 284 19.28 -18.88 20.66
C ALA A 284 18.98 -19.36 19.24
N GLY A 285 19.13 -20.61 18.90
CA GLY A 285 18.73 -21.22 17.62
C GLY A 285 17.25 -20.97 17.23
N THR A 286 16.45 -20.52 18.20
CA THR A 286 15.13 -19.95 18.02
C THR A 286 15.13 -18.58 17.35
N TYR A 287 16.25 -17.89 17.23
CA TYR A 287 16.36 -16.53 16.70
C TYR A 287 16.85 -16.48 15.25
N PHE A 288 17.10 -17.65 14.65
CA PHE A 288 17.35 -17.70 13.23
C PHE A 288 16.16 -17.09 12.51
N SER A 289 16.47 -16.22 11.62
CA SER A 289 15.57 -15.53 10.73
C SER A 289 14.73 -16.51 9.91
N THR A 290 13.61 -16.03 9.46
CA THR A 290 12.71 -16.77 8.59
C THR A 290 12.94 -16.25 7.16
N PRO A 291 13.76 -16.92 6.32
CA PRO A 291 13.84 -16.58 4.90
C PRO A 291 12.53 -16.93 4.22
N GLY A 292 12.26 -16.28 3.11
CA GLY A 292 11.05 -16.54 2.36
C GLY A 292 11.10 -16.02 0.93
N GLU A 293 10.14 -16.45 0.16
CA GLU A 293 9.99 -16.10 -1.24
C GLU A 293 8.52 -15.95 -1.62
N LYS A 294 8.28 -15.17 -2.66
CA LYS A 294 6.95 -14.97 -3.23
C LYS A 294 7.04 -14.85 -4.74
N ALA A 295 6.10 -15.49 -5.45
CA ALA A 295 5.96 -15.32 -6.87
C ALA A 295 4.49 -15.23 -7.26
N SER A 296 4.16 -14.29 -8.15
CA SER A 296 2.79 -14.05 -8.59
C SER A 296 2.72 -13.65 -10.05
N ASN A 297 1.64 -14.09 -10.70
CA ASN A 297 1.20 -13.63 -12.01
C ASN A 297 -0.08 -12.82 -11.85
N LYS A 298 -0.19 -11.70 -12.57
CA LYS A 298 -1.39 -10.87 -12.62
C LYS A 298 -1.78 -10.66 -14.08
N TYR A 299 -3.05 -10.79 -14.35
CA TYR A 299 -3.66 -10.58 -15.66
C TYR A 299 -4.79 -9.58 -15.50
N ASN A 300 -4.81 -8.57 -16.36
CA ASN A 300 -5.84 -7.57 -16.42
C ASN A 300 -6.36 -7.46 -17.86
N MET A 301 -7.68 -7.38 -18.01
CA MET A 301 -8.34 -7.07 -19.27
C MET A 301 -9.32 -5.93 -19.04
N THR A 302 -9.17 -4.85 -19.78
CA THR A 302 -10.03 -3.66 -19.70
C THR A 302 -10.63 -3.35 -21.06
N TYR A 303 -11.95 -3.43 -21.17
CA TYR A 303 -12.70 -2.87 -22.29
C TYR A 303 -13.25 -1.51 -21.91
N ASN A 304 -13.07 -0.54 -22.77
CA ASN A 304 -13.59 0.82 -22.60
C ASN A 304 -14.34 1.28 -23.86
N ASP A 305 -15.56 1.80 -23.69
CA ASP A 305 -16.37 2.44 -24.71
C ASP A 305 -16.81 3.82 -24.15
N SER A 306 -16.00 4.83 -24.44
CA SER A 306 -16.20 6.18 -23.90
C SER A 306 -17.42 6.88 -24.51
N GLU A 307 -17.80 6.55 -25.76
CA GLU A 307 -18.97 7.10 -26.44
C GLU A 307 -20.27 6.66 -25.74
N ASN A 308 -20.37 5.37 -25.42
CA ASN A 308 -21.54 4.82 -24.74
C ASN A 308 -21.38 4.76 -23.23
N GLY A 309 -20.22 5.14 -22.66
CA GLY A 309 -19.95 5.17 -21.23
C GLY A 309 -19.83 3.78 -20.58
N TRP A 310 -19.51 2.72 -21.33
CA TRP A 310 -19.28 1.38 -20.80
C TRP A 310 -17.82 1.15 -20.48
N LYS A 311 -17.57 0.56 -19.32
CA LYS A 311 -16.25 0.04 -18.93
C LYS A 311 -16.42 -1.34 -18.29
N ALA A 312 -15.65 -2.32 -18.76
CA ALA A 312 -15.58 -3.64 -18.15
C ALA A 312 -14.13 -3.98 -17.81
N VAL A 313 -13.90 -4.45 -16.59
CA VAL A 313 -12.55 -4.83 -16.10
C VAL A 313 -12.62 -6.25 -15.57
N VAL A 314 -11.70 -7.10 -16.04
CA VAL A 314 -11.49 -8.46 -15.54
C VAL A 314 -10.08 -8.55 -15.00
N GLY A 315 -9.94 -8.95 -13.74
CA GLY A 315 -8.65 -9.17 -13.10
C GLY A 315 -8.49 -10.61 -12.63
N TYR A 316 -7.33 -11.20 -12.84
CA TYR A 316 -6.94 -12.47 -12.24
C TYR A 316 -5.52 -12.35 -11.65
N SER A 317 -5.39 -12.68 -10.39
CA SER A 317 -4.11 -12.75 -9.68
C SER A 317 -3.91 -14.16 -9.17
N ASP A 318 -2.75 -14.74 -9.51
CA ASP A 318 -2.31 -16.05 -9.06
C ASP A 318 -0.97 -15.89 -8.33
N GLN A 319 -1.03 -15.91 -7.00
CA GLN A 319 0.16 -16.00 -6.16
C GLN A 319 0.46 -17.49 -5.94
N TYR A 320 1.09 -18.10 -6.94
CA TYR A 320 1.37 -19.54 -6.98
C TYR A 320 2.46 -19.98 -6.01
N LYS A 321 3.30 -19.04 -5.54
CA LYS A 321 4.38 -19.32 -4.59
C LYS A 321 4.37 -18.25 -3.49
N GLN A 322 4.35 -18.70 -2.26
CA GLN A 322 4.64 -17.91 -1.06
C GLN A 322 5.11 -18.86 0.02
N HIS A 323 6.39 -18.76 0.37
CA HIS A 323 7.05 -19.61 1.36
C HIS A 323 7.70 -18.77 2.46
N ASP A 324 7.57 -19.27 3.69
CA ASP A 324 8.32 -18.76 4.83
C ASP A 324 8.86 -19.95 5.63
N THR A 325 10.18 -20.13 5.67
CA THR A 325 10.81 -21.23 6.40
C THR A 325 11.19 -20.82 7.81
N SER A 326 10.53 -21.39 8.81
CA SER A 326 10.85 -21.15 10.22
C SER A 326 11.95 -22.12 10.68
N ILE A 327 13.19 -21.66 10.68
CA ILE A 327 14.36 -22.44 11.10
C ILE A 327 14.22 -22.88 12.59
N SER A 328 13.67 -22.00 13.45
CA SER A 328 13.49 -22.31 14.86
C SER A 328 12.50 -23.42 15.14
N LYS A 329 11.50 -23.61 14.28
CA LYS A 329 10.44 -24.61 14.42
C LYS A 329 10.65 -25.82 13.53
N ALA A 330 11.64 -25.80 12.64
CA ALA A 330 11.81 -26.78 11.56
C ALA A 330 10.51 -26.96 10.76
N THR A 331 9.90 -25.85 10.31
CA THR A 331 8.68 -25.86 9.52
C THR A 331 8.82 -24.94 8.30
N ASP A 332 8.14 -25.32 7.21
CA ASP A 332 7.95 -24.50 6.03
C ASP A 332 6.46 -24.19 5.85
N SER A 333 6.12 -22.91 5.66
CA SER A 333 4.75 -22.45 5.42
C SER A 333 4.57 -22.08 3.95
N SER A 334 3.72 -22.81 3.23
CA SER A 334 3.32 -22.52 1.85
C SER A 334 1.91 -21.90 1.85
N LYS A 335 1.70 -20.79 1.12
CA LYS A 335 0.46 -19.99 1.18
C LYS A 335 0.02 -19.51 -0.20
N PRO A 336 -0.14 -20.40 -1.21
CA PRO A 336 -0.68 -19.98 -2.50
C PRO A 336 -2.07 -19.40 -2.35
N ASN A 337 -2.36 -18.38 -3.16
CA ASN A 337 -3.68 -17.74 -3.12
C ASN A 337 -4.02 -17.12 -4.47
N THR A 338 -5.31 -17.04 -4.78
CA THR A 338 -5.80 -16.51 -6.05
C THR A 338 -6.92 -15.52 -5.84
N ARG A 339 -7.05 -14.55 -6.74
CA ARG A 339 -8.18 -13.65 -6.87
C ARG A 339 -8.66 -13.59 -8.30
N PHE A 340 -9.97 -13.76 -8.49
CA PHE A 340 -10.69 -13.37 -9.69
C PHE A 340 -11.60 -12.20 -9.39
N SER A 341 -11.63 -11.19 -10.25
CA SER A 341 -12.52 -10.03 -10.15
C SER A 341 -13.10 -9.66 -11.50
N PHE A 342 -14.36 -9.22 -11.49
CA PHE A 342 -15.06 -8.65 -12.62
C PHE A 342 -15.77 -7.38 -12.16
N ASP A 343 -15.59 -6.29 -12.88
CA ASP A 343 -16.27 -5.01 -12.66
C ASP A 343 -16.88 -4.54 -13.97
N LEU A 344 -18.17 -4.28 -14.00
CA LEU A 344 -18.89 -3.71 -15.13
C LEU A 344 -19.50 -2.39 -14.70
N GLN A 345 -19.19 -1.34 -15.42
CA GLN A 345 -19.64 0.03 -15.14
C GLN A 345 -20.33 0.63 -16.36
N LYS A 346 -21.38 1.41 -16.11
CA LYS A 346 -22.06 2.25 -17.08
C LYS A 346 -22.14 3.68 -16.54
N ASN A 347 -21.52 4.61 -17.25
CA ASN A 347 -21.68 6.04 -17.05
C ASN A 347 -22.79 6.54 -17.98
N GLN A 348 -23.77 7.24 -17.43
CA GLN A 348 -24.93 7.70 -18.18
C GLN A 348 -25.24 9.15 -17.85
N THR A 349 -25.11 10.02 -18.81
CA THR A 349 -25.70 11.36 -18.75
C THR A 349 -27.21 11.25 -18.91
N ILE A 350 -27.94 11.55 -17.85
CA ILE A 350 -29.41 11.49 -17.82
C ILE A 350 -30.01 12.81 -18.36
N SER A 351 -29.40 13.92 -17.99
CA SER A 351 -29.72 15.27 -18.45
C SER A 351 -28.50 16.17 -18.40
N ALA A 352 -28.59 17.41 -18.87
CA ALA A 352 -27.52 18.40 -18.78
C ALA A 352 -27.00 18.63 -17.35
N ASN A 353 -27.85 18.39 -16.35
CA ASN A 353 -27.55 18.59 -14.93
C ASN A 353 -27.41 17.30 -14.13
N ASN A 354 -27.52 16.13 -14.76
CA ASN A 354 -27.58 14.88 -14.03
C ASN A 354 -26.78 13.78 -14.72
N ASN A 355 -25.80 13.23 -14.00
CA ASN A 355 -24.98 12.11 -14.42
C ASN A 355 -25.09 10.97 -13.41
N ALA A 356 -25.34 9.76 -13.89
CA ALA A 356 -25.40 8.57 -13.07
C ALA A 356 -24.35 7.53 -13.47
N VAL A 357 -23.86 6.82 -12.49
CA VAL A 357 -22.96 5.67 -12.65
C VAL A 357 -23.63 4.44 -12.05
N PHE A 358 -23.75 3.40 -12.85
CA PHE A 358 -24.26 2.10 -12.43
C PHE A 358 -23.15 1.07 -12.52
N GLY A 359 -23.13 0.09 -11.63
CA GLY A 359 -22.17 -0.97 -11.76
C GLY A 359 -22.54 -2.28 -11.09
N LEU A 360 -21.94 -3.33 -11.61
CA LEU A 360 -21.96 -4.69 -11.07
C LEU A 360 -20.54 -5.14 -10.82
N ASN A 361 -20.31 -5.79 -9.68
CA ASN A 361 -18.99 -6.28 -9.32
C ASN A 361 -19.09 -7.70 -8.78
N TYR A 362 -18.17 -8.58 -9.20
CA TYR A 362 -17.99 -9.91 -8.66
C TYR A 362 -16.53 -10.13 -8.28
N ARG A 363 -16.28 -10.72 -7.11
CA ARG A 363 -14.94 -11.10 -6.65
C ARG A 363 -14.95 -12.47 -5.99
N LYS A 364 -13.91 -13.25 -6.27
CA LYS A 364 -13.66 -14.54 -5.62
C LYS A 364 -12.20 -14.61 -5.21
N ASP A 365 -11.95 -14.74 -3.91
CA ASP A 365 -10.63 -14.96 -3.31
C ASP A 365 -10.53 -16.40 -2.81
N LYS A 366 -9.39 -17.05 -3.05
CA LYS A 366 -9.09 -18.38 -2.50
C LYS A 366 -7.73 -18.37 -1.83
N MET A 367 -7.58 -19.16 -0.81
CA MET A 367 -6.35 -19.41 -0.06
C MET A 367 -6.18 -20.89 0.21
N ASP A 368 -4.95 -21.41 0.03
CA ASP A 368 -4.54 -22.74 0.42
C ASP A 368 -3.21 -22.65 1.18
N ALA A 369 -3.29 -22.56 2.51
CA ALA A 369 -2.11 -22.45 3.36
C ALA A 369 -1.80 -23.81 4.01
N THR A 370 -0.57 -24.29 3.84
CA THR A 370 -0.09 -25.55 4.44
C THR A 370 1.24 -25.31 5.14
N VAL A 371 1.36 -25.80 6.36
CA VAL A 371 2.59 -25.82 7.13
C VAL A 371 3.11 -27.25 7.13
N TYR A 372 4.37 -27.43 6.72
CA TYR A 372 5.06 -28.71 6.69
C TYR A 372 6.10 -28.79 7.80
N LYS A 373 6.26 -29.96 8.40
CA LYS A 373 7.42 -30.30 9.23
C LYS A 373 8.59 -30.66 8.33
N LEU A 374 9.80 -30.18 8.68
CA LEU A 374 11.03 -30.44 7.95
C LEU A 374 11.92 -31.44 8.68
N ALA A 375 12.55 -32.35 7.93
CA ALA A 375 13.62 -33.20 8.45
C ALA A 375 14.89 -32.39 8.73
N ASP A 376 15.24 -31.48 7.80
CA ASP A 376 16.32 -30.50 7.95
C ASP A 376 15.72 -29.08 7.94
N LYS A 377 15.87 -28.38 9.06
CA LYS A 377 15.34 -27.02 9.24
C LYS A 377 15.96 -25.97 8.32
N PHE A 378 17.12 -26.27 7.70
CA PHE A 378 17.78 -25.39 6.75
C PHE A 378 17.41 -25.71 5.28
N ASN A 379 16.68 -26.79 5.04
CA ASN A 379 16.23 -27.20 3.72
C ASN A 379 14.70 -27.21 3.66
N SER A 380 14.08 -26.23 3.02
CA SER A 380 12.62 -26.12 2.84
C SER A 380 12.00 -27.27 2.06
N ASP A 381 12.79 -27.98 1.27
CA ASP A 381 12.33 -29.14 0.48
C ASP A 381 12.34 -30.45 1.27
N SER A 382 12.95 -30.49 2.47
CA SER A 382 13.01 -31.67 3.33
C SER A 382 11.69 -31.97 4.07
N LYS A 383 10.56 -31.79 3.39
CA LYS A 383 9.21 -31.95 3.94
C LYS A 383 8.93 -33.43 4.26
N ILE A 384 8.55 -33.71 5.51
CA ILE A 384 8.26 -35.08 6.01
C ILE A 384 6.79 -35.30 6.37
N ALA A 385 6.07 -34.27 6.76
CA ALA A 385 4.66 -34.36 7.13
C ALA A 385 3.97 -33.00 7.05
N VAL A 386 2.65 -33.01 6.88
CA VAL A 386 1.80 -31.83 7.08
C VAL A 386 1.66 -31.61 8.59
N ASP A 387 1.99 -30.40 9.05
CA ASP A 387 1.76 -29.98 10.45
C ASP A 387 0.36 -29.41 10.63
N SER A 388 -0.04 -28.50 9.74
CA SER A 388 -1.36 -27.87 9.73
C SER A 388 -1.72 -27.38 8.32
N MET A 389 -3.02 -27.22 8.06
CA MET A 389 -3.50 -26.61 6.83
C MET A 389 -4.72 -25.74 7.08
N ALA A 390 -4.89 -24.74 6.22
CA ALA A 390 -6.05 -23.88 6.20
C ALA A 390 -6.39 -23.55 4.74
N SER A 391 -7.59 -23.84 4.31
CA SER A 391 -8.11 -23.38 3.03
C SER A 391 -9.38 -22.58 3.22
N GLY A 392 -9.63 -21.62 2.36
CA GLY A 392 -10.84 -20.80 2.44
C GLY A 392 -11.14 -20.11 1.11
N THR A 393 -12.42 -19.81 0.93
CA THR A 393 -12.93 -19.07 -0.21
C THR A 393 -13.80 -17.93 0.29
N ASN A 394 -13.57 -16.72 -0.24
CA ASN A 394 -14.49 -15.59 -0.13
C ASN A 394 -15.08 -15.30 -1.50
N LYS A 395 -16.39 -15.05 -1.57
CA LYS A 395 -17.07 -14.59 -2.78
C LYS A 395 -17.86 -13.33 -2.43
N SER A 396 -17.88 -12.36 -3.31
CA SER A 396 -18.77 -11.20 -3.18
C SER A 396 -19.40 -10.88 -4.54
N PHE A 397 -20.69 -10.60 -4.50
CA PHE A 397 -21.45 -10.02 -5.59
C PHE A 397 -22.04 -8.70 -5.14
N SER A 398 -21.99 -7.68 -6.00
CA SER A 398 -22.42 -6.35 -5.62
C SER A 398 -23.05 -5.62 -6.79
N ALA A 399 -24.02 -4.73 -6.45
CA ALA A 399 -24.59 -3.77 -7.38
C ALA A 399 -24.56 -2.37 -6.74
N TYR A 400 -24.25 -1.35 -7.53
CA TYR A 400 -24.22 0.02 -7.06
C TYR A 400 -24.77 1.00 -8.07
N VAL A 401 -25.25 2.12 -7.53
CA VAL A 401 -25.64 3.32 -8.27
C VAL A 401 -25.08 4.54 -7.56
N MET A 402 -24.59 5.49 -8.32
CA MET A 402 -24.24 6.83 -7.85
C MET A 402 -24.82 7.84 -8.83
N ASP A 403 -25.50 8.83 -8.30
CA ASP A 403 -26.10 9.93 -9.04
C ASP A 403 -25.49 11.25 -8.61
N GLU A 404 -25.11 12.07 -9.55
CA GLU A 404 -24.67 13.42 -9.34
C GLU A 404 -25.63 14.39 -10.01
N HIS A 405 -26.16 15.31 -9.21
CA HIS A 405 -27.11 16.33 -9.65
C HIS A 405 -26.55 17.74 -9.43
N LYS A 406 -26.46 18.53 -10.49
CA LYS A 406 -26.12 19.96 -10.45
C LYS A 406 -27.41 20.78 -10.34
N PHE A 407 -27.67 21.33 -9.16
CA PHE A 407 -28.82 22.21 -8.94
C PHE A 407 -28.60 23.59 -9.57
N SER A 408 -27.33 24.02 -9.64
CA SER A 408 -26.88 25.26 -10.28
C SER A 408 -25.36 25.16 -10.53
N ASP A 409 -24.76 26.19 -11.14
CA ASP A 409 -23.30 26.28 -11.33
C ASP A 409 -22.53 26.28 -10.01
N ARG A 410 -23.21 26.60 -8.89
CA ARG A 410 -22.60 26.67 -7.56
C ARG A 410 -22.90 25.44 -6.68
N TRP A 411 -23.99 24.74 -6.92
CA TRP A 411 -24.46 23.67 -6.03
C TRP A 411 -24.53 22.33 -6.76
N THR A 412 -23.81 21.36 -6.23
CA THR A 412 -23.85 19.97 -6.69
C THR A 412 -24.08 19.03 -5.52
N ALA A 413 -24.95 18.06 -5.66
CA ALA A 413 -25.08 16.96 -4.71
C ALA A 413 -24.76 15.63 -5.41
N THR A 414 -24.16 14.72 -4.66
CA THR A 414 -23.90 13.35 -5.11
C THR A 414 -24.48 12.36 -4.10
N ALA A 415 -25.28 11.43 -4.54
CA ALA A 415 -25.83 10.35 -3.71
C ALA A 415 -25.45 8.99 -4.29
N GLY A 416 -25.06 8.08 -3.45
CA GLY A 416 -24.66 6.74 -3.86
C GLY A 416 -25.20 5.67 -2.92
N LEU A 417 -25.49 4.51 -3.49
CA LEU A 417 -25.92 3.33 -2.75
C LEU A 417 -25.32 2.08 -3.37
N ARG A 418 -24.74 1.24 -2.52
CA ARG A 418 -24.24 -0.08 -2.92
C ARG A 418 -24.82 -1.15 -2.01
N TYR A 419 -25.15 -2.28 -2.61
CA TYR A 419 -25.46 -3.53 -1.94
C TYR A 419 -24.36 -4.55 -2.22
N ASP A 420 -23.87 -5.22 -1.19
CA ASP A 420 -22.90 -6.30 -1.27
C ASP A 420 -23.49 -7.54 -0.61
N LYS A 421 -23.46 -8.68 -1.32
CA LYS A 421 -23.64 -10.01 -0.75
C LYS A 421 -22.29 -10.69 -0.70
N TRP A 422 -21.82 -11.01 0.50
CA TRP A 422 -20.53 -11.65 0.74
C TRP A 422 -20.73 -13.02 1.40
N SER A 423 -20.02 -14.04 0.91
CA SER A 423 -20.03 -15.36 1.51
C SER A 423 -18.61 -15.90 1.69
N THR A 424 -18.47 -16.81 2.63
CA THR A 424 -17.20 -17.43 2.97
C THR A 424 -17.40 -18.88 3.41
N ASP A 425 -16.50 -19.76 2.98
CA ASP A 425 -16.39 -21.16 3.37
C ASP A 425 -14.91 -21.52 3.60
N GLY A 426 -14.67 -22.62 4.32
CA GLY A 426 -13.29 -23.04 4.54
C GLY A 426 -13.11 -24.34 5.28
N ARG A 427 -11.84 -24.75 5.38
CA ARG A 427 -11.42 -25.99 6.02
C ARG A 427 -10.12 -25.79 6.78
N ILE A 428 -9.98 -26.37 7.96
CA ILE A 428 -8.82 -26.24 8.83
C ILE A 428 -8.40 -27.63 9.33
N LEU A 429 -7.11 -27.95 9.18
CA LEU A 429 -6.45 -29.03 9.91
C LEU A 429 -5.56 -28.41 10.98
N LEU A 430 -5.88 -28.63 12.22
CA LEU A 430 -5.10 -28.13 13.35
C LEU A 430 -3.81 -28.94 13.53
N PRO A 431 -2.73 -28.34 14.07
CA PRO A 431 -1.51 -29.06 14.38
C PRO A 431 -1.78 -30.26 15.31
N ASN A 432 -1.11 -31.38 15.02
CA ASN A 432 -1.24 -32.64 15.75
C ASN A 432 -2.66 -33.26 15.73
N LYS A 433 -3.52 -32.83 14.80
CA LYS A 433 -4.81 -33.49 14.51
C LYS A 433 -4.74 -34.23 13.18
N THR A 434 -5.50 -35.31 13.04
CA THR A 434 -5.58 -36.09 11.80
C THR A 434 -6.84 -35.77 11.00
N GLU A 435 -7.83 -35.18 11.62
CA GLU A 435 -9.11 -34.83 11.00
C GLU A 435 -9.21 -33.31 10.83
N ALA A 436 -9.63 -32.89 9.65
CA ALA A 436 -9.89 -31.51 9.35
C ALA A 436 -11.30 -31.09 9.72
N ILE A 437 -11.45 -29.88 10.21
CA ILE A 437 -12.73 -29.23 10.49
C ILE A 437 -13.18 -28.53 9.23
N ASN A 438 -14.37 -28.86 8.71
CA ASN A 438 -14.99 -28.14 7.59
C ASN A 438 -15.99 -27.11 8.15
N TYR A 439 -16.02 -25.95 7.52
CA TYR A 439 -16.94 -24.87 7.84
C TYR A 439 -17.81 -24.59 6.61
N ASP A 440 -19.13 -24.73 6.81
CA ASP A 440 -20.12 -24.48 5.78
C ASP A 440 -20.14 -23.01 5.37
N GLU A 441 -20.72 -22.72 4.18
CA GLU A 441 -20.80 -21.37 3.66
C GLU A 441 -21.65 -20.50 4.59
N SER A 442 -21.03 -19.40 5.06
CA SER A 442 -21.70 -18.33 5.80
C SER A 442 -21.88 -17.13 4.88
N THR A 443 -23.05 -16.48 4.92
CA THR A 443 -23.41 -15.36 4.06
C THR A 443 -23.72 -14.12 4.89
N TYR A 444 -23.30 -12.95 4.39
CA TYR A 444 -23.53 -11.63 4.99
C TYR A 444 -23.92 -10.62 3.92
N ASP A 445 -24.83 -9.72 4.30
CA ASP A 445 -25.28 -8.60 3.48
C ASP A 445 -24.78 -7.28 4.05
N ASN A 446 -24.46 -6.35 3.18
CA ASN A 446 -24.05 -5.01 3.58
C ASN A 446 -24.58 -3.94 2.63
N TRP A 447 -25.01 -2.81 3.19
CA TRP A 447 -25.39 -1.61 2.45
C TRP A 447 -24.39 -0.50 2.75
N SER A 448 -23.90 0.14 1.71
CA SER A 448 -22.95 1.26 1.78
C SER A 448 -23.58 2.50 1.11
N PRO A 449 -24.34 3.32 1.85
CA PRO A 449 -24.82 4.61 1.37
C PRO A 449 -23.74 5.68 1.44
N SER A 450 -23.80 6.67 0.55
CA SER A 450 -23.02 7.92 0.62
C SER A 450 -23.84 9.09 0.15
N LEU A 451 -23.55 10.26 0.70
CA LEU A 451 -24.15 11.54 0.34
C LEU A 451 -23.09 12.63 0.45
N SER A 452 -22.99 13.48 -0.54
CA SER A 452 -22.18 14.69 -0.46
C SER A 452 -22.88 15.87 -1.11
N VAL A 453 -22.61 17.06 -0.59
CA VAL A 453 -23.07 18.34 -1.12
C VAL A 453 -21.87 19.24 -1.26
N MET A 454 -21.71 19.87 -2.39
CA MET A 454 -20.65 20.82 -2.70
C MET A 454 -21.24 22.18 -3.04
N TYR A 455 -20.63 23.21 -2.50
CA TYR A 455 -20.89 24.61 -2.81
C TYR A 455 -19.64 25.29 -3.36
N LYS A 456 -19.73 25.94 -4.49
CA LYS A 456 -18.68 26.76 -5.10
C LYS A 456 -18.96 28.25 -4.85
N PRO A 457 -18.33 28.86 -3.83
CA PRO A 457 -18.47 30.30 -3.57
C PRO A 457 -17.99 31.11 -4.77
N GLU A 458 -16.85 30.69 -5.35
CA GLU A 458 -16.15 31.26 -6.48
C GLU A 458 -15.77 30.15 -7.46
N ALA A 459 -15.36 30.50 -8.68
CA ALA A 459 -14.98 29.50 -9.70
C ALA A 459 -13.75 28.68 -9.30
N ASP A 460 -12.87 29.27 -8.47
CA ASP A 460 -11.60 28.72 -8.01
C ASP A 460 -11.66 28.12 -6.58
N SER A 461 -12.86 28.00 -5.99
CA SER A 461 -13.02 27.48 -4.63
C SER A 461 -14.22 26.55 -4.51
N SER A 462 -14.10 25.58 -3.61
CA SER A 462 -15.20 24.68 -3.25
C SER A 462 -15.20 24.35 -1.75
N VAL A 463 -16.40 24.29 -1.18
CA VAL A 463 -16.68 23.76 0.16
C VAL A 463 -17.57 22.54 -0.01
N TYR A 464 -17.28 21.44 0.67
CA TYR A 464 -18.14 20.26 0.62
C TYR A 464 -18.37 19.65 1.99
N LEU A 465 -19.55 19.07 2.14
CA LEU A 465 -19.92 18.21 3.25
C LEU A 465 -20.17 16.81 2.69
N SER A 466 -19.56 15.80 3.25
CA SER A 466 -19.77 14.41 2.86
C SER A 466 -20.06 13.52 4.06
N TRP A 467 -20.88 12.51 3.83
CA TRP A 467 -21.22 11.44 4.75
C TRP A 467 -21.23 10.12 4.00
N GLY A 468 -20.69 9.06 4.62
CA GLY A 468 -20.72 7.74 3.99
C GLY A 468 -20.47 6.62 4.99
N LYS A 469 -20.96 5.43 4.61
CA LYS A 469 -20.68 4.17 5.31
C LYS A 469 -19.84 3.26 4.42
N ALA A 470 -18.91 2.56 5.05
CA ALA A 470 -18.06 1.58 4.41
C ALA A 470 -17.92 0.33 5.28
N PHE A 471 -17.45 -0.75 4.66
CA PHE A 471 -17.16 -1.98 5.37
C PHE A 471 -15.86 -2.63 4.88
N GLU A 472 -15.32 -3.53 5.70
CA GLU A 472 -14.20 -4.40 5.38
C GLU A 472 -14.56 -5.84 5.71
N ALA A 473 -14.54 -6.73 4.71
CA ALA A 473 -14.67 -8.16 4.93
C ALA A 473 -13.39 -8.71 5.61
N PRO A 474 -13.52 -9.61 6.60
CA PRO A 474 -12.36 -10.24 7.21
C PRO A 474 -11.52 -10.98 6.16
N SER A 475 -10.18 -10.90 6.27
CA SER A 475 -9.29 -11.65 5.38
C SER A 475 -9.36 -13.15 5.67
N LEU A 476 -9.11 -13.97 4.64
CA LEU A 476 -9.04 -15.43 4.77
C LEU A 476 -8.03 -15.85 5.85
N TYR A 477 -6.91 -15.12 5.98
CA TYR A 477 -5.94 -15.32 7.06
C TYR A 477 -6.57 -15.20 8.46
N ARG A 478 -7.35 -14.14 8.69
CA ARG A 478 -7.97 -13.90 10.02
C ARG A 478 -9.06 -14.91 10.36
N MET A 479 -9.75 -15.41 9.34
CA MET A 479 -10.87 -16.35 9.51
C MET A 479 -10.38 -17.79 9.69
N TYR A 480 -9.44 -18.25 8.86
CA TYR A 480 -9.13 -19.67 8.75
C TYR A 480 -7.71 -20.04 9.19
N SER A 481 -6.77 -19.08 9.33
CA SER A 481 -5.41 -19.43 9.72
C SER A 481 -5.29 -19.73 11.21
N SER A 482 -4.76 -20.90 11.53
CA SER A 482 -4.36 -21.29 12.87
C SER A 482 -2.85 -21.41 12.96
N SER A 483 -2.25 -21.02 14.08
CA SER A 483 -0.79 -21.09 14.23
C SER A 483 -0.39 -21.25 15.69
N TYR A 484 0.69 -22.02 15.91
CA TYR A 484 1.39 -22.07 17.19
C TYR A 484 2.59 -21.12 17.16
N SER A 485 2.75 -20.30 18.20
CA SER A 485 3.92 -19.46 18.39
C SER A 485 4.34 -19.49 19.86
N SER A 486 5.53 -20.03 20.13
CA SER A 486 6.03 -20.20 21.50
C SER A 486 5.02 -20.98 22.36
N ASN A 487 4.37 -20.36 23.32
CA ASN A 487 3.34 -20.97 24.17
C ASN A 487 1.94 -20.41 23.86
N VAL A 488 1.72 -19.85 22.67
CA VAL A 488 0.45 -19.25 22.27
C VAL A 488 -0.12 -19.98 21.06
N TYR A 489 -1.33 -20.48 21.20
CA TYR A 489 -2.13 -21.07 20.14
C TYR A 489 -3.09 -20.02 19.59
N ASN A 490 -2.91 -19.63 18.33
CA ASN A 490 -3.84 -18.77 17.64
C ASN A 490 -4.89 -19.62 16.93
N ILE A 491 -6.13 -19.53 17.38
CA ILE A 491 -7.26 -20.31 16.86
C ILE A 491 -7.99 -19.48 15.80
N ALA A 492 -8.30 -20.08 14.67
CA ALA A 492 -9.13 -19.49 13.63
C ALA A 492 -10.56 -19.21 14.10
N ASN A 493 -11.19 -18.16 13.56
CA ASN A 493 -12.58 -17.84 13.82
C ASN A 493 -13.35 -17.56 12.52
N PRO A 494 -13.98 -18.58 11.92
CA PRO A 494 -14.78 -18.43 10.71
C PRO A 494 -16.04 -17.58 10.87
N ASN A 495 -16.46 -17.30 12.12
CA ASN A 495 -17.66 -16.50 12.43
C ASN A 495 -17.40 -14.99 12.48
N LEU A 496 -16.22 -14.54 12.02
CA LEU A 496 -15.93 -13.11 11.94
C LEU A 496 -16.88 -12.41 10.98
N LYS A 497 -17.39 -11.25 11.43
CA LYS A 497 -18.28 -10.38 10.65
C LYS A 497 -17.49 -9.21 10.05
N PRO A 498 -17.98 -8.58 8.97
CA PRO A 498 -17.37 -7.36 8.44
C PRO A 498 -17.24 -6.24 9.48
N GLN A 499 -16.09 -5.56 9.47
CA GLN A 499 -15.89 -4.30 10.18
C GLN A 499 -16.60 -3.19 9.42
N LYS A 500 -17.06 -2.15 10.12
CA LYS A 500 -17.84 -1.05 9.53
C LYS A 500 -17.24 0.29 9.95
N ALA A 501 -17.30 1.27 9.04
CA ALA A 501 -16.99 2.67 9.29
C ALA A 501 -18.15 3.56 8.89
N GLU A 502 -18.31 4.67 9.60
CA GLU A 502 -19.20 5.78 9.28
C GLU A 502 -18.42 7.08 9.47
N THR A 503 -18.37 7.90 8.43
CA THR A 503 -17.58 9.15 8.43
C THR A 503 -18.45 10.32 8.04
N PHE A 504 -18.26 11.43 8.78
CA PHE A 504 -18.67 12.79 8.40
C PHE A 504 -17.42 13.59 8.10
N GLU A 505 -17.43 14.34 7.02
CA GLU A 505 -16.30 15.17 6.58
C GLU A 505 -16.79 16.53 6.07
N LEU A 506 -16.11 17.61 6.49
CA LEU A 506 -16.19 18.94 5.92
C LEU A 506 -14.86 19.28 5.28
N GLY A 507 -14.87 19.69 4.02
CA GLY A 507 -13.66 20.08 3.30
C GLY A 507 -13.77 21.41 2.58
N TYR A 508 -12.62 22.04 2.36
CA TYR A 508 -12.44 23.26 1.60
C TYR A 508 -11.26 23.12 0.66
N LYS A 509 -11.44 23.57 -0.59
CA LYS A 509 -10.39 23.64 -1.60
C LYS A 509 -10.39 25.02 -2.24
N LYS A 510 -9.20 25.58 -2.47
CA LYS A 510 -9.04 26.88 -3.14
C LYS A 510 -7.79 26.88 -4.00
N ASP A 511 -7.95 27.36 -5.23
CA ASP A 511 -6.85 27.78 -6.06
C ASP A 511 -6.58 29.27 -5.80
N LEU A 512 -5.36 29.60 -5.44
CA LEU A 512 -4.91 30.96 -5.18
C LEU A 512 -4.05 31.45 -6.34
N ASN A 513 -4.67 32.09 -7.33
CA ASN A 513 -3.98 32.75 -8.46
C ASN A 513 -3.17 31.84 -9.38
N ASN A 514 -3.61 30.60 -9.60
CA ASN A 514 -2.91 29.56 -10.38
C ASN A 514 -1.46 29.29 -9.94
N LYS A 515 -1.08 29.74 -8.72
CA LYS A 515 0.25 29.51 -8.14
C LYS A 515 0.21 28.72 -6.84
N SER A 516 -0.90 28.76 -6.14
CA SER A 516 -1.06 28.07 -4.85
C SER A 516 -2.36 27.31 -4.81
N ALA A 517 -2.29 26.06 -4.37
CA ALA A 517 -3.46 25.24 -4.05
C ALA A 517 -3.50 24.95 -2.55
N ILE A 518 -4.65 25.15 -1.95
CA ILE A 518 -4.90 24.77 -0.56
C ILE A 518 -6.07 23.81 -0.48
N GLY A 519 -5.88 22.72 0.26
CA GLY A 519 -6.90 21.76 0.64
C GLY A 519 -6.94 21.59 2.14
N VAL A 520 -8.12 21.68 2.74
CA VAL A 520 -8.33 21.47 4.17
C VAL A 520 -9.50 20.51 4.36
N SER A 521 -9.37 19.52 5.23
CA SER A 521 -10.49 18.70 5.66
C SER A 521 -10.47 18.43 7.15
N VAL A 522 -11.68 18.35 7.74
CA VAL A 522 -11.93 17.87 9.10
C VAL A 522 -12.91 16.71 9.02
N TYR A 523 -12.66 15.67 9.81
CA TYR A 523 -13.48 14.47 9.77
C TYR A 523 -13.70 13.85 11.15
N ASP A 524 -14.82 13.13 11.28
CA ASP A 524 -15.13 12.25 12.40
C ASP A 524 -15.55 10.89 11.84
N THR A 525 -14.76 9.85 12.15
CA THR A 525 -14.99 8.47 11.72
C THR A 525 -15.24 7.58 12.92
N LYS A 526 -16.34 6.84 12.89
CA LYS A 526 -16.68 5.82 13.89
C LYS A 526 -16.52 4.43 13.30
N TYR A 527 -15.71 3.61 13.94
CA TYR A 527 -15.45 2.23 13.58
C TYR A 527 -16.18 1.27 14.52
N LYS A 528 -16.85 0.26 13.94
CA LYS A 528 -17.57 -0.78 14.69
C LYS A 528 -17.15 -2.16 14.26
N GLY A 529 -17.14 -3.11 15.21
CA GLY A 529 -16.80 -4.50 14.94
C GLY A 529 -15.33 -4.70 14.63
N LEU A 530 -14.44 -3.84 15.12
CA LEU A 530 -13.00 -3.99 14.93
C LEU A 530 -12.52 -5.35 15.43
N LEU A 531 -11.60 -5.96 14.68
CA LEU A 531 -11.06 -7.27 14.96
C LEU A 531 -9.91 -7.18 15.97
N TYR A 532 -10.16 -7.67 17.17
CA TYR A 532 -9.16 -7.77 18.23
C TYR A 532 -8.80 -9.23 18.52
N LYS A 533 -7.52 -9.48 18.81
CA LYS A 533 -7.09 -10.77 19.38
C LYS A 533 -7.53 -10.84 20.85
N ASN A 534 -8.37 -11.83 21.14
CA ASN A 534 -8.81 -12.13 22.50
C ASN A 534 -8.12 -13.38 23.04
N SER A 535 -7.85 -13.40 24.36
CA SER A 535 -7.40 -14.58 25.07
C SER A 535 -8.60 -15.48 25.38
N LEU A 536 -8.50 -16.75 25.03
CA LEU A 536 -9.48 -17.79 25.34
C LEU A 536 -9.10 -18.59 26.59
N GLY A 537 -8.04 -18.16 27.32
CA GLY A 537 -7.46 -18.95 28.41
C GLY A 537 -6.57 -20.08 27.88
N VAL A 538 -6.53 -21.19 28.63
CA VAL A 538 -5.73 -22.35 28.24
C VAL A 538 -6.62 -23.33 27.47
N VAL A 539 -6.22 -23.66 26.24
CA VAL A 539 -6.84 -24.68 25.38
C VAL A 539 -5.74 -25.66 24.98
N ASP A 540 -6.00 -26.95 25.16
CA ASP A 540 -5.03 -28.05 24.92
C ASP A 540 -3.65 -27.80 25.61
N GLY A 541 -3.68 -27.26 26.85
CA GLY A 541 -2.48 -27.00 27.65
C GLY A 541 -1.67 -25.75 27.24
N MET A 542 -2.16 -24.94 26.28
CA MET A 542 -1.52 -23.74 25.80
C MET A 542 -2.41 -22.52 25.95
N ASN A 543 -1.79 -21.33 26.13
CA ASN A 543 -2.53 -20.09 26.08
C ASN A 543 -3.12 -19.90 24.68
N ALA A 544 -4.43 -19.81 24.57
CA ALA A 544 -5.13 -19.66 23.30
C ALA A 544 -5.60 -18.24 23.07
N THR A 545 -5.54 -17.81 21.81
CA THR A 545 -6.07 -16.52 21.34
C THR A 545 -6.87 -16.71 20.07
N CYS A 546 -7.88 -15.88 19.84
CA CYS A 546 -8.58 -15.80 18.55
C CYS A 546 -8.95 -14.36 18.20
N TYR A 547 -9.22 -14.09 16.92
CA TYR A 547 -9.82 -12.81 16.51
C TYR A 547 -11.32 -12.80 16.82
N GLN A 548 -11.82 -11.65 17.29
CA GLN A 548 -13.24 -11.43 17.57
C GLN A 548 -13.64 -10.01 17.15
N ASN A 549 -14.90 -9.82 16.71
CA ASN A 549 -15.48 -8.50 16.45
C ASN A 549 -15.92 -7.86 17.77
N ALA A 550 -15.01 -7.26 18.49
CA ALA A 550 -15.26 -6.79 19.85
C ALA A 550 -14.95 -5.31 20.05
N GLY A 551 -14.27 -4.66 19.10
CA GLY A 551 -13.81 -3.29 19.26
C GLY A 551 -14.71 -2.27 18.60
N GLU A 552 -14.73 -1.06 19.19
CA GLU A 552 -15.19 0.17 18.57
C GLU A 552 -14.12 1.23 18.76
N ALA A 553 -13.89 2.05 17.74
CA ALA A 553 -12.97 3.18 17.81
C ALA A 553 -13.59 4.42 17.16
N GLU A 554 -13.09 5.58 17.53
CA GLU A 554 -13.43 6.86 16.92
C GLU A 554 -12.13 7.57 16.52
N ALA A 555 -12.09 8.10 15.32
CA ALA A 555 -10.97 8.88 14.81
C ALA A 555 -11.46 10.25 14.34
N LYS A 556 -11.08 11.30 15.08
CA LYS A 556 -11.29 12.70 14.69
C LYS A 556 -10.00 13.23 14.14
N GLY A 557 -10.05 13.94 13.02
CA GLY A 557 -8.83 14.42 12.37
C GLY A 557 -9.00 15.68 11.56
N PHE A 558 -7.84 16.26 11.26
CA PHE A 558 -7.64 17.43 10.44
C PHE A 558 -6.52 17.13 9.44
N GLU A 559 -6.73 17.50 8.19
CA GLU A 559 -5.75 17.38 7.11
C GLU A 559 -5.59 18.72 6.42
N LEU A 560 -4.34 19.14 6.19
CA LEU A 560 -3.96 20.32 5.43
C LEU A 560 -3.03 19.90 4.30
N GLU A 561 -3.29 20.37 3.10
CA GLU A 561 -2.46 20.25 1.93
C GLU A 561 -2.24 21.64 1.32
N LEU A 562 -1.00 22.04 1.15
CA LEU A 562 -0.61 23.29 0.53
C LEU A 562 0.44 23.03 -0.53
N ASN A 563 0.21 23.48 -1.75
CA ASN A 563 1.18 23.49 -2.84
C ASN A 563 1.35 24.93 -3.31
N HIS A 564 2.60 25.35 -3.59
CA HIS A 564 2.92 26.70 -4.04
C HIS A 564 4.04 26.70 -5.08
N ASN A 565 3.80 27.35 -6.22
CA ASN A 565 4.81 27.66 -7.22
C ASN A 565 5.26 29.12 -7.02
N PHE A 566 6.49 29.32 -6.55
CA PHE A 566 7.06 30.66 -6.41
C PHE A 566 7.28 31.31 -7.78
N ASP A 567 7.83 30.52 -8.69
CA ASP A 567 8.09 30.84 -10.09
C ASP A 567 8.16 29.55 -10.93
N ASP A 568 8.59 29.64 -12.18
CA ASP A 568 8.71 28.50 -13.12
C ASP A 568 9.78 27.47 -12.70
N LYS A 569 10.63 27.78 -11.71
CA LYS A 569 11.73 26.93 -11.25
C LYS A 569 11.55 26.41 -9.83
N TRP A 570 10.94 27.19 -8.96
CA TRP A 570 10.82 26.88 -7.55
C TRP A 570 9.38 26.58 -7.18
N SER A 571 9.19 25.45 -6.53
CA SER A 571 7.92 25.08 -5.91
C SER A 571 8.11 24.49 -4.51
N ALA A 572 7.07 24.53 -3.71
CA ALA A 572 7.06 23.93 -2.38
C ALA A 572 5.71 23.28 -2.09
N PHE A 573 5.74 22.28 -1.22
CA PHE A 573 4.54 21.71 -0.63
C PHE A 573 4.66 21.62 0.88
N LEU A 574 3.50 21.61 1.56
CA LEU A 574 3.37 21.38 2.99
C LEU A 574 2.12 20.54 3.24
N ASN A 575 2.28 19.44 3.96
CA ASN A 575 1.22 18.56 4.37
C ASN A 575 1.23 18.39 5.88
N TYR A 576 0.08 18.56 6.51
CA TYR A 576 -0.08 18.27 7.93
C TYR A 576 -1.30 17.42 8.16
N THR A 577 -1.15 16.40 8.96
CA THR A 577 -2.23 15.52 9.40
C THR A 577 -2.22 15.43 10.91
N TYR A 578 -3.33 15.74 11.51
CA TYR A 578 -3.63 15.44 12.89
C TYR A 578 -4.77 14.42 12.93
N GLN A 579 -4.60 13.35 13.71
CA GLN A 579 -5.66 12.37 13.93
C GLN A 579 -5.63 11.85 15.36
N ASN A 580 -6.80 11.62 15.93
CA ASN A 580 -6.97 11.16 17.30
C ASN A 580 -7.78 9.85 17.32
N PRO A 581 -7.18 8.70 16.92
CA PRO A 581 -7.85 7.42 16.89
C PRO A 581 -7.88 6.80 18.28
N VAL A 582 -9.04 6.78 18.92
CA VAL A 582 -9.24 6.30 20.30
C VAL A 582 -10.16 5.09 20.32
N ILE A 583 -9.76 4.05 21.06
CA ILE A 583 -10.55 2.85 21.30
C ILE A 583 -11.69 3.21 22.28
N LYS A 584 -12.94 3.11 21.83
CA LYS A 584 -14.13 3.40 22.64
C LYS A 584 -14.68 2.17 23.35
N LYS A 585 -14.51 1.00 22.73
CA LYS A 585 -14.90 -0.29 23.28
C LYS A 585 -13.81 -1.34 22.99
N ALA A 586 -13.44 -2.08 24.00
CA ALA A 586 -12.48 -3.15 23.91
C ALA A 586 -12.89 -4.31 24.82
N LEU A 587 -12.30 -5.50 24.64
CA LEU A 587 -12.51 -6.67 25.49
C LEU A 587 -11.90 -6.47 26.89
N LYS A 588 -10.77 -5.74 26.96
CA LYS A 588 -10.10 -5.43 28.23
C LYS A 588 -10.34 -3.97 28.62
N ALA A 589 -10.70 -3.73 29.85
CA ALA A 589 -10.91 -2.37 30.35
C ALA A 589 -9.66 -1.46 30.23
N THR A 590 -8.47 -2.04 30.33
CA THR A 590 -7.18 -1.35 30.20
C THR A 590 -6.91 -0.79 28.79
N GLU A 591 -7.62 -1.27 27.79
CA GLU A 591 -7.48 -0.84 26.38
C GLU A 591 -8.47 0.28 26.01
N LYS A 592 -9.53 0.48 26.84
CA LYS A 592 -10.50 1.55 26.62
C LYS A 592 -9.85 2.92 26.79
N ASP A 593 -10.21 3.86 25.93
CA ASP A 593 -9.70 5.23 25.86
C ASP A 593 -8.20 5.34 25.56
N LYS A 594 -7.61 4.26 25.03
CA LYS A 594 -6.24 4.20 24.50
C LYS A 594 -6.22 4.46 23.01
N TYR A 595 -5.04 4.86 22.50
CA TYR A 595 -4.84 5.04 21.06
C TYR A 595 -4.82 3.72 20.31
N VAL A 596 -5.39 3.71 19.12
CA VAL A 596 -5.27 2.59 18.20
C VAL A 596 -3.80 2.41 17.82
N THR A 597 -3.33 1.16 17.79
CA THR A 597 -1.91 0.83 17.61
C THR A 597 -1.37 1.18 16.21
N ALA A 598 -0.07 1.48 16.13
CA ALA A 598 0.73 1.76 14.94
C ALA A 598 0.28 2.99 14.11
N ILE A 599 -0.62 3.82 14.63
CA ILE A 599 -1.14 5.01 13.95
C ILE A 599 -0.47 6.25 14.54
N PRO A 600 0.21 7.08 13.72
CA PRO A 600 0.75 8.35 14.18
C PRO A 600 -0.38 9.35 14.45
N LYS A 601 -0.28 10.08 15.56
CA LYS A 601 -1.23 11.15 15.87
C LYS A 601 -0.99 12.38 14.99
N GLU A 602 0.26 12.66 14.70
CA GLU A 602 0.69 13.79 13.90
C GLU A 602 1.67 13.33 12.83
N VAL A 603 1.46 13.81 11.62
CA VAL A 603 2.36 13.67 10.46
C VAL A 603 2.53 15.05 9.87
N PHE A 604 3.77 15.53 9.80
CA PHE A 604 4.12 16.75 9.11
C PHE A 604 5.11 16.45 8.00
N ARG A 605 4.86 16.95 6.81
CA ARG A 605 5.73 16.81 5.67
C ARG A 605 5.83 18.13 4.91
N ALA A 606 7.02 18.49 4.53
CA ALA A 606 7.26 19.66 3.70
C ALA A 606 8.39 19.37 2.71
N GLY A 607 8.35 20.03 1.58
CA GLY A 607 9.43 19.91 0.59
C GLY A 607 9.52 21.15 -0.28
N VAL A 608 10.73 21.39 -0.78
CA VAL A 608 11.05 22.43 -1.76
C VAL A 608 11.70 21.76 -2.96
N THR A 609 11.23 22.11 -4.14
CA THR A 609 11.73 21.59 -5.42
C THR A 609 12.28 22.75 -6.25
N TYR A 610 13.45 22.53 -6.82
CA TYR A 610 14.02 23.38 -7.87
C TYR A 610 14.09 22.60 -9.17
N SER A 611 13.78 23.22 -10.29
CA SER A 611 13.92 22.60 -11.62
C SER A 611 14.19 23.65 -12.68
N ASP A 612 15.25 23.48 -13.45
CA ASP A 612 15.50 24.22 -14.69
C ASP A 612 15.87 23.27 -15.83
N ASN A 613 16.38 23.77 -16.95
CA ASN A 613 16.72 22.96 -18.12
C ASN A 613 17.84 21.92 -17.86
N LYS A 614 18.67 22.10 -16.84
CA LYS A 614 19.83 21.24 -16.54
C LYS A 614 19.79 20.65 -15.14
N TRP A 615 19.35 21.40 -14.17
CA TRP A 615 19.34 21.02 -12.78
C TRP A 615 17.93 20.81 -12.27
N SER A 616 17.73 19.73 -11.54
CA SER A 616 16.57 19.59 -10.69
C SER A 616 16.98 19.03 -9.32
N GLY A 617 16.21 19.37 -8.30
CA GLY A 617 16.49 18.88 -6.96
C GLY A 617 15.29 19.04 -6.07
N MET A 618 15.20 18.18 -5.07
CA MET A 618 14.14 18.17 -4.07
C MET A 618 14.74 17.97 -2.69
N LEU A 619 14.36 18.81 -1.75
CA LEU A 619 14.64 18.65 -0.32
C LEU A 619 13.31 18.42 0.38
N THR A 620 13.20 17.32 1.13
CA THR A 620 11.99 16.99 1.91
C THR A 620 12.33 16.82 3.38
N GLY A 621 11.37 17.16 4.23
CA GLY A 621 11.37 16.88 5.66
C GLY A 621 10.11 16.12 6.05
N GLU A 622 10.25 15.08 6.86
CA GLU A 622 9.13 14.30 7.41
C GLU A 622 9.26 14.17 8.92
N TYR A 623 8.22 14.57 9.64
CA TYR A 623 8.04 14.30 11.06
C TYR A 623 6.88 13.33 11.28
N ILE A 624 7.13 12.26 12.03
CA ILE A 624 6.13 11.28 12.44
C ILE A 624 6.12 11.23 13.97
N SER A 625 4.96 11.44 14.58
CA SER A 625 4.81 11.35 16.03
C SER A 625 4.89 9.91 16.53
N LYS A 626 5.09 9.74 17.85
CA LYS A 626 5.09 8.44 18.52
C LYS A 626 3.83 7.63 18.21
N ARG A 627 4.02 6.33 18.03
CA ARG A 627 2.95 5.33 17.86
C ARG A 627 3.10 4.24 18.92
N PHE A 628 2.06 3.47 19.15
CA PHE A 628 2.05 2.40 20.13
C PHE A 628 1.93 1.04 19.45
N SER A 629 2.67 0.03 19.91
CA SER A 629 2.57 -1.37 19.48
C SER A 629 1.62 -2.18 20.36
N LYS A 630 1.37 -1.69 21.59
CA LYS A 630 0.48 -2.33 22.58
C LYS A 630 -0.88 -1.63 22.61
N THR A 631 -1.95 -2.40 22.69
CA THR A 631 -3.32 -1.88 22.73
C THR A 631 -3.65 -1.10 23.99
N ASP A 632 -2.93 -1.35 25.09
CA ASP A 632 -3.02 -0.60 26.36
C ASP A 632 -2.09 0.63 26.41
N ASN A 633 -1.31 0.87 25.31
CA ASN A 633 -0.30 1.91 25.19
C ASN A 633 0.79 1.90 26.29
N SER A 634 1.08 0.73 26.86
CA SER A 634 2.12 0.57 27.89
C SER A 634 3.54 0.67 27.36
N ASP A 635 3.75 0.63 26.04
CA ASP A 635 5.05 0.71 25.36
C ASP A 635 5.50 2.18 25.22
N THR A 636 5.94 2.75 26.32
CA THR A 636 6.33 4.16 26.42
C THR A 636 7.79 4.43 26.13
N VAL A 637 8.67 3.41 26.16
CA VAL A 637 10.11 3.54 25.93
C VAL A 637 10.41 3.67 24.44
N ASN A 638 11.25 4.62 24.06
CA ASN A 638 11.75 4.84 22.70
C ASN A 638 13.21 4.38 22.57
N GLY A 639 13.72 4.29 21.33
CA GLY A 639 15.10 3.94 21.03
C GLY A 639 15.45 2.49 21.29
N VAL A 640 14.46 1.60 21.32
CA VAL A 640 14.65 0.18 21.60
C VAL A 640 13.88 -0.69 20.60
N TYR A 641 14.34 -1.90 20.38
CA TYR A 641 13.65 -2.87 19.51
C TYR A 641 12.19 -3.07 19.93
N GLY A 642 11.29 -2.96 18.96
CA GLY A 642 9.85 -3.04 19.16
C GLY A 642 9.16 -1.72 19.50
N SER A 643 9.90 -0.60 19.64
CA SER A 643 9.31 0.73 19.76
C SER A 643 8.93 1.31 18.38
N TYR A 644 7.93 2.17 18.39
CA TYR A 644 7.61 3.06 17.28
C TYR A 644 7.97 4.48 17.67
N ASP A 645 9.22 4.85 17.44
CA ASP A 645 9.77 6.13 17.86
C ASP A 645 9.12 7.31 17.12
N PRO A 646 9.04 8.48 17.74
CA PRO A 646 8.88 9.73 17.00
C PRO A 646 10.21 10.04 16.27
N TYR A 647 10.10 10.48 15.01
CA TYR A 647 11.29 10.84 14.25
C TYR A 647 11.06 12.05 13.35
N PHE A 648 12.15 12.75 13.06
CA PHE A 648 12.25 13.73 12.00
C PHE A 648 13.43 13.36 11.12
N ILE A 649 13.19 13.22 9.82
CA ILE A 649 14.22 12.94 8.82
C ILE A 649 14.14 13.95 7.67
N MET A 650 15.26 14.17 7.01
CA MET A 650 15.33 14.97 5.78
C MET A 650 15.98 14.14 4.68
N ASN A 651 15.45 14.28 3.47
CA ASN A 651 16.00 13.63 2.28
C ASN A 651 16.26 14.68 1.20
N MET A 652 17.28 14.46 0.37
CA MET A 652 17.65 15.36 -0.71
C MET A 652 18.03 14.56 -1.95
N ASP A 653 17.48 14.98 -3.09
CA ASP A 653 17.84 14.51 -4.41
C ASP A 653 18.34 15.67 -5.24
N ILE A 654 19.41 15.47 -6.00
CA ILE A 654 19.94 16.43 -6.96
C ILE A 654 20.20 15.72 -8.27
N SER A 655 19.64 16.24 -9.35
CA SER A 655 19.79 15.68 -10.69
C SER A 655 20.41 16.70 -11.64
N TYR A 656 21.26 16.19 -12.53
CA TYR A 656 21.87 16.97 -13.61
C TYR A 656 21.59 16.30 -14.96
N SER A 657 20.92 17.03 -15.86
CA SER A 657 20.65 16.61 -17.23
C SER A 657 21.78 17.06 -18.15
N PHE A 658 22.61 16.11 -18.61
CA PHE A 658 23.67 16.37 -19.59
C PHE A 658 23.10 16.85 -20.91
N ASN A 659 21.97 16.27 -21.29
CA ASN A 659 21.15 16.63 -22.45
C ASN A 659 19.71 16.10 -22.20
N LYS A 660 18.83 16.21 -23.22
CA LYS A 660 17.44 15.75 -23.12
C LYS A 660 17.26 14.25 -22.84
N ASN A 661 18.30 13.44 -23.03
CA ASN A 661 18.24 11.99 -22.92
C ASN A 661 18.90 11.45 -21.64
N TYR A 662 19.97 12.08 -21.15
CA TYR A 662 20.77 11.57 -20.04
C TYR A 662 20.69 12.46 -18.82
N THR A 663 20.30 11.87 -17.70
CA THR A 663 20.24 12.52 -16.39
C THR A 663 21.01 11.68 -15.37
N LEU A 664 21.83 12.32 -14.55
CA LEU A 664 22.49 11.74 -13.38
C LEU A 664 21.83 12.29 -12.13
N THR A 665 21.42 11.43 -11.23
CA THR A 665 20.83 11.81 -9.93
C THR A 665 21.69 11.29 -8.78
N ALA A 666 21.93 12.14 -7.80
CA ALA A 666 22.53 11.77 -6.51
C ALA A 666 21.53 12.01 -5.38
N SER A 667 21.36 11.04 -4.52
CA SER A 667 20.37 11.08 -3.43
C SER A 667 21.03 10.82 -2.08
N VAL A 668 20.56 11.54 -1.08
CA VAL A 668 20.93 11.35 0.34
C VAL A 668 19.64 11.23 1.15
N ASN A 669 19.38 10.06 1.70
CA ASN A 669 18.25 9.83 2.59
C ASN A 669 18.71 9.94 4.05
N ASN A 670 17.83 10.49 4.91
CA ASN A 670 18.10 10.73 6.33
C ASN A 670 19.41 11.55 6.53
N ILE A 671 19.47 12.75 5.93
CA ILE A 671 20.64 13.65 5.96
C ILE A 671 21.14 13.88 7.39
N LEU A 672 20.21 13.92 8.37
CA LEU A 672 20.49 14.18 9.77
C LEU A 672 21.11 12.96 10.50
N ASP A 673 21.25 11.83 9.81
CA ASP A 673 21.76 10.57 10.35
C ASP A 673 21.02 10.11 11.62
N ARG A 674 19.71 10.28 11.63
CA ARG A 674 18.87 9.99 12.77
C ARG A 674 18.69 8.48 12.93
N ASP A 675 19.08 7.93 14.06
CA ASP A 675 18.76 6.58 14.49
C ASP A 675 17.37 6.53 15.12
N PHE A 676 16.54 5.58 14.68
CA PHE A 676 15.22 5.34 15.25
C PHE A 676 14.71 3.94 14.98
N PHE A 677 13.72 3.52 15.76
CA PHE A 677 12.99 2.27 15.55
C PHE A 677 11.60 2.55 15.00
N ASN A 678 11.28 1.91 13.88
CA ASN A 678 9.92 1.75 13.36
C ASN A 678 9.51 0.29 13.57
N TYR A 679 9.40 -0.13 14.82
CA TYR A 679 9.40 -1.48 15.34
C TYR A 679 10.78 -2.17 15.20
N TYR A 680 11.31 -2.21 13.98
CA TYR A 680 12.69 -2.62 13.67
C TYR A 680 13.57 -1.40 13.53
N TYR A 681 14.88 -1.58 13.74
CA TYR A 681 15.84 -0.54 13.51
C TYR A 681 15.80 -0.04 12.07
N GLN A 682 15.84 1.26 11.88
CA GLN A 682 15.91 1.91 10.57
C GLN A 682 17.33 2.37 10.28
N PRO A 683 17.79 2.32 9.03
CA PRO A 683 19.14 2.73 8.69
C PRO A 683 19.32 4.23 8.97
N GLY A 684 20.53 4.62 9.37
CA GLY A 684 20.97 6.01 9.39
C GLY A 684 21.01 6.60 7.98
N ARG A 685 21.95 7.50 7.74
CA ARG A 685 22.12 8.13 6.42
C ARG A 685 22.49 7.11 5.35
N THR A 686 21.79 7.18 4.21
CA THR A 686 22.08 6.35 3.03
C THR A 686 22.26 7.22 1.79
N TYR A 687 23.05 6.72 0.84
CA TYR A 687 23.39 7.42 -0.40
C TYR A 687 23.05 6.53 -1.59
N SER A 688 22.66 7.17 -2.71
CA SER A 688 22.53 6.47 -3.99
C SER A 688 22.87 7.39 -5.17
N VAL A 689 23.25 6.79 -6.27
CA VAL A 689 23.47 7.44 -7.55
C VAL A 689 22.70 6.67 -8.61
N GLU A 690 22.00 7.38 -9.49
CA GLU A 690 21.25 6.84 -10.61
C GLU A 690 21.63 7.53 -11.91
N ILE A 691 21.82 6.73 -12.95
CA ILE A 691 21.85 7.24 -14.34
C ILE A 691 20.54 6.84 -15.02
N ASN A 692 19.89 7.82 -15.63
CA ASN A 692 18.65 7.65 -16.37
C ASN A 692 18.88 8.04 -17.84
N TYR A 693 18.53 7.11 -18.74
CA TYR A 693 18.43 7.36 -20.18
C TYR A 693 16.97 7.37 -20.60
N ARG A 694 16.55 8.46 -21.24
CA ARG A 694 15.18 8.65 -21.74
C ARG A 694 15.18 9.05 -23.22
N PHE A 695 14.34 8.35 -24.02
CA PHE A 695 14.17 8.62 -25.45
C PHE A 695 12.70 8.75 -25.79
#